data_c064e1969bf648b41129a76f301184e9
#
_entry.id   c064e1969bf648b41129a76f301184e9
#
_cell.length_a   1.000
_cell.length_b   1.000
_cell.length_c   1.000
_cell.angle_alpha   90.00
_cell.angle_beta   90.00
_cell.angle_gamma   90.00
#
_symmetry.space_group_name_H-M   'P 1'
#
loop_
_entity.id
_entity.type
_entity.pdbx_description
1 polymer ?
#
loop_
_entity_poly.entity_id
_entity_poly.type
_entity_poly.pdbx_seq_one_letter_code
_entity_poly.pdbx_strand_id
1 'polypeptide(L)'
;MGTIDRDRWQLLEPLLDRALDLGPEERESWIDELRAQSPVLAADLALLLSGESTADRSGFLTDMVGAKLDGLRLGAYTLERQIGAGGMGTVWLARRTDGQFHGYAAVKLLNLGLLSPSGEARFRREGSVLARLTHPGIARLMDAGVTPGGQPYLVLEYVDGMRIDSYAEERGLSPDARIGLVLDMLAAIGHAHANLIVHRDIKPSNILVTRDGTVKLLDFGIAKLLSDDVEDESGSLTVETTRVLTPEFAAPEQVSGEAITTATDVYAAGVLLYMLISGHHPTSMGCTTPADTIRALRDVRAARLGLGDLDSILAKALHKEARLRYQTVDVFADDLRRYLRNEPVRARRDSLAYRARKFVRRHRAGVAGATVASAAVLAAAAFSVLQMREAQRQRDAALYESRRADAQVEFQSQLMSQIGDRPITMREILDRSRVALEREYGGDARLFTPILLQLSARYAELGDSKIRGTLLARADSLAVAAGDRGQMIQARCDMVDNLRTEGRYDDAHRMIDSALAMLRATPNPRVEVKCLQALTDLENETGPDHVRAVPAIRRAIFIRDSLGETKDMLYVGLFSSLADALDEQGQHRGALATYDSAIAVLDRSGRGETMTRAILQHDRAVSLMGLGEVAAAEGSLHDLLERMKRSDPGGDLPSQPLIHYAHAALFEDHADSAAKYFGLLASHAASEKNNYWEGRGLFGLAQAQLRLGDISAARRTTARFDQIASGQVKFSSDDQVTDPRMLHAMLALRNGDTAGAHTLVVQMLRSNGYFNGTRRKTFHTALILAAETALALGHSTEARGYAHAARVKATLDSLAETRSAYVGEAGLIEARAMLVSGDTSRARAELARSVVALRNGAGGEHPRTREAEGLMGTLSPRHLISHQRMLQQQSRLAPVALHGAL
;
A
#
# COMPACT_ATOMS: atom_id res chain seq x y z
N MET A 1 -15.92 -59.76 -64.89
CA MET A 1 -15.93 -59.33 -63.49
C MET A 1 -17.39 -59.21 -63.09
N GLY A 2 -17.85 -60.13 -62.21
CA GLY A 2 -19.24 -60.08 -61.76
C GLY A 2 -19.50 -58.81 -60.97
N THR A 3 -20.54 -58.09 -61.31
CA THR A 3 -21.03 -56.92 -60.59
C THR A 3 -21.50 -57.34 -59.18
N ILE A 4 -20.90 -56.83 -58.15
CA ILE A 4 -21.37 -56.96 -56.76
C ILE A 4 -22.64 -56.12 -56.65
N ASP A 5 -23.81 -56.80 -56.49
CA ASP A 5 -25.07 -56.09 -56.31
C ASP A 5 -25.16 -55.37 -54.93
N ARG A 6 -26.19 -54.52 -54.77
CA ARG A 6 -26.32 -53.67 -53.61
C ARG A 6 -26.49 -54.45 -52.31
N ASP A 7 -27.18 -55.57 -52.38
CA ASP A 7 -27.46 -56.41 -51.20
C ASP A 7 -26.17 -57.17 -50.78
N ARG A 8 -25.38 -57.54 -51.72
CA ARG A 8 -24.08 -58.21 -51.50
C ARG A 8 -23.00 -57.24 -51.00
N TRP A 9 -23.07 -55.99 -51.46
CA TRP A 9 -22.17 -54.94 -50.94
C TRP A 9 -22.44 -54.63 -49.45
N GLN A 10 -23.72 -54.58 -49.02
CA GLN A 10 -24.06 -54.39 -47.61
C GLN A 10 -23.53 -55.50 -46.68
N LEU A 11 -23.30 -56.65 -47.18
CA LEU A 11 -22.67 -57.75 -46.42
C LEU A 11 -21.14 -57.67 -46.46
N LEU A 12 -20.55 -57.12 -47.50
CA LEU A 12 -19.09 -57.00 -47.70
C LEU A 12 -18.49 -55.77 -47.00
N GLU A 13 -19.22 -54.66 -46.92
CA GLU A 13 -18.77 -53.45 -46.35
C GLU A 13 -18.24 -53.61 -44.90
N PRO A 14 -18.98 -54.20 -43.95
CA PRO A 14 -18.49 -54.41 -42.58
C PRO A 14 -17.32 -55.43 -42.49
N LEU A 15 -17.25 -56.36 -43.45
CA LEU A 15 -16.17 -57.32 -43.52
C LEU A 15 -14.87 -56.65 -44.05
N LEU A 16 -15.05 -55.75 -45.03
CA LEU A 16 -13.94 -54.97 -45.57
C LEU A 16 -13.35 -54.02 -44.52
N ASP A 17 -14.19 -53.28 -43.78
CA ASP A 17 -13.73 -52.42 -42.69
C ASP A 17 -12.95 -53.22 -41.64
N ARG A 18 -13.43 -54.38 -41.25
CA ARG A 18 -12.74 -55.26 -40.31
C ARG A 18 -11.44 -55.80 -40.84
N ALA A 19 -11.36 -56.10 -42.13
CA ALA A 19 -10.14 -56.57 -42.77
C ALA A 19 -9.06 -55.48 -42.86
N LEU A 20 -9.47 -54.25 -43.03
CA LEU A 20 -8.59 -53.07 -43.06
C LEU A 20 -8.00 -52.70 -41.68
N ASP A 21 -8.75 -52.95 -40.61
CA ASP A 21 -8.27 -52.69 -39.25
C ASP A 21 -7.28 -53.74 -38.72
N LEU A 22 -7.16 -54.91 -39.35
CA LEU A 22 -6.28 -55.98 -38.94
C LEU A 22 -4.87 -55.83 -39.55
N GLY A 23 -3.87 -56.16 -38.76
CA GLY A 23 -2.49 -56.25 -39.24
C GLY A 23 -2.34 -57.35 -40.34
N PRO A 24 -1.27 -57.29 -41.21
CA PRO A 24 -1.16 -58.17 -42.35
C PRO A 24 -1.25 -59.65 -42.04
N GLU A 25 -0.64 -60.10 -40.96
CA GLU A 25 -0.66 -61.54 -40.54
C GLU A 25 -1.99 -61.94 -39.95
N GLU A 26 -2.64 -61.09 -39.18
CA GLU A 26 -3.94 -61.30 -38.57
C GLU A 26 -5.07 -61.26 -39.61
N ARG A 27 -4.91 -60.41 -40.62
CA ARG A 27 -5.85 -60.27 -41.75
C ARG A 27 -5.87 -61.57 -42.61
N GLU A 28 -4.73 -62.16 -42.89
CA GLU A 28 -4.64 -63.39 -43.69
C GLU A 28 -5.29 -64.57 -42.97
N SER A 29 -5.02 -64.67 -41.66
CA SER A 29 -5.60 -65.73 -40.84
C SER A 29 -7.15 -65.55 -40.73
N TRP A 30 -7.61 -64.31 -40.59
CA TRP A 30 -9.05 -64.00 -40.49
C TRP A 30 -9.80 -64.20 -41.82
N ILE A 31 -9.16 -63.90 -42.97
CA ILE A 31 -9.73 -64.19 -44.30
C ILE A 31 -9.83 -65.71 -44.54
N ASP A 32 -8.92 -66.49 -44.02
CA ASP A 32 -9.02 -67.96 -44.12
C ASP A 32 -10.13 -68.53 -43.26
N GLU A 33 -10.38 -67.95 -42.07
CA GLU A 33 -11.57 -68.27 -41.26
C GLU A 33 -12.87 -67.88 -41.97
N LEU A 34 -12.92 -66.72 -42.58
CA LEU A 34 -14.07 -66.27 -43.35
C LEU A 34 -14.30 -67.13 -44.59
N ARG A 35 -13.26 -67.66 -45.21
CA ARG A 35 -13.34 -68.59 -46.34
C ARG A 35 -13.95 -69.93 -46.00
N ALA A 36 -13.79 -70.37 -44.69
CA ALA A 36 -14.45 -71.59 -44.20
C ALA A 36 -15.94 -71.39 -43.93
N GLN A 37 -16.35 -70.16 -43.60
CA GLN A 37 -17.76 -69.81 -43.30
C GLN A 37 -18.56 -69.32 -44.48
N SER A 38 -17.94 -68.53 -45.39
CA SER A 38 -18.53 -67.94 -46.58
C SER A 38 -17.54 -67.78 -47.73
N PRO A 39 -17.34 -68.85 -48.50
CA PRO A 39 -16.28 -68.88 -49.57
C PRO A 39 -16.45 -67.76 -50.61
N VAL A 40 -17.72 -67.38 -50.90
CA VAL A 40 -18.06 -66.34 -51.87
C VAL A 40 -17.70 -64.96 -51.37
N LEU A 41 -18.05 -64.58 -50.13
CA LEU A 41 -17.75 -63.31 -49.51
C LEU A 41 -16.22 -63.17 -49.29
N ALA A 42 -15.54 -64.20 -48.89
CA ALA A 42 -14.10 -64.19 -48.74
C ALA A 42 -13.35 -64.03 -50.07
N ALA A 43 -13.89 -64.61 -51.15
CA ALA A 43 -13.32 -64.42 -52.50
C ALA A 43 -13.50 -62.99 -53.01
N ASP A 44 -14.70 -62.39 -52.77
CA ASP A 44 -15.00 -61.03 -53.15
C ASP A 44 -14.18 -60.03 -52.28
N LEU A 45 -13.98 -60.30 -51.00
CA LEU A 45 -13.17 -59.50 -50.09
C LEU A 45 -11.68 -59.59 -50.46
N ALA A 46 -11.17 -60.79 -50.79
CA ALA A 46 -9.80 -60.98 -51.26
C ALA A 46 -9.56 -60.24 -52.60
N LEU A 47 -10.54 -60.21 -53.48
CA LEU A 47 -10.47 -59.49 -54.72
C LEU A 47 -10.44 -57.97 -54.51
N LEU A 48 -11.22 -57.44 -53.57
CA LEU A 48 -11.19 -56.03 -53.19
C LEU A 48 -9.85 -55.64 -52.57
N LEU A 49 -9.32 -56.46 -51.66
CA LEU A 49 -8.01 -56.24 -51.03
C LEU A 49 -6.80 -56.44 -52.00
N SER A 50 -6.93 -57.31 -53.01
CA SER A 50 -5.89 -57.44 -54.06
C SER A 50 -5.87 -56.25 -55.03
N GLY A 51 -6.96 -55.51 -55.15
CA GLY A 51 -7.02 -54.28 -55.94
C GLY A 51 -6.12 -53.16 -55.40
N GLU A 52 -5.86 -53.14 -54.11
CA GLU A 52 -4.94 -52.22 -53.45
C GLU A 52 -3.45 -52.46 -53.85
N SER A 53 -3.06 -53.73 -54.01
CA SER A 53 -1.70 -54.07 -54.36
C SER A 53 -1.35 -53.77 -55.82
N THR A 54 -2.34 -53.59 -56.69
CA THR A 54 -2.18 -53.30 -58.09
C THR A 54 -2.13 -51.75 -58.38
N ALA A 55 -2.56 -50.93 -57.48
CA ALA A 55 -2.47 -49.46 -57.63
C ALA A 55 -1.00 -48.93 -57.57
N ASP A 56 -0.12 -49.62 -56.85
CA ASP A 56 1.31 -49.30 -56.78
C ASP A 56 2.10 -49.76 -58.01
N ARG A 57 1.52 -50.58 -58.91
CA ARG A 57 2.12 -51.08 -60.10
C ARG A 57 1.78 -50.33 -61.42
N SER A 58 0.99 -49.21 -61.28
CA SER A 58 0.65 -48.37 -62.47
C SER A 58 1.82 -47.62 -63.04
N GLY A 59 2.97 -47.55 -62.39
CA GLY A 59 4.23 -47.09 -62.94
C GLY A 59 4.75 -47.91 -64.14
N PHE A 60 4.35 -49.17 -64.23
CA PHE A 60 4.87 -50.09 -65.27
C PHE A 60 4.31 -49.85 -66.71
N LEU A 61 3.08 -49.31 -66.79
CA LEU A 61 2.46 -48.99 -68.11
C LEU A 61 2.86 -47.63 -68.69
N THR A 62 3.34 -46.71 -67.79
CA THR A 62 3.81 -45.40 -68.23
C THR A 62 5.18 -45.44 -68.95
N ASP A 63 6.00 -46.37 -68.56
CA ASP A 63 7.34 -46.51 -69.19
C ASP A 63 7.33 -47.17 -70.65
N MET A 64 6.26 -47.82 -71.00
CA MET A 64 6.18 -48.42 -72.35
C MET A 64 5.64 -47.46 -73.40
N VAL A 65 4.91 -46.37 -73.05
CA VAL A 65 4.33 -45.42 -74.00
C VAL A 65 5.17 -44.15 -74.15
N GLY A 66 5.99 -43.80 -73.20
CA GLY A 66 6.73 -42.54 -73.17
C GLY A 66 7.98 -42.47 -74.06
N ALA A 67 8.49 -43.57 -74.49
CA ALA A 67 9.80 -43.61 -75.16
C ALA A 67 9.87 -43.23 -76.65
N LYS A 68 8.76 -42.80 -77.25
CA LYS A 68 8.73 -42.43 -78.68
C LYS A 68 8.02 -41.16 -79.08
N LEU A 69 7.62 -40.26 -78.13
CA LEU A 69 6.95 -39.01 -78.48
C LEU A 69 7.91 -37.84 -78.60
N ASP A 70 9.15 -37.93 -78.12
CA ASP A 70 10.17 -36.92 -78.34
C ASP A 70 10.48 -36.73 -79.82
N GLY A 71 10.46 -35.47 -80.28
CA GLY A 71 10.57 -35.12 -81.70
C GLY A 71 9.27 -35.23 -82.55
N LEU A 72 8.16 -35.71 -81.93
CA LEU A 72 6.87 -35.74 -82.67
C LEU A 72 6.41 -34.34 -83.01
N ARG A 73 6.09 -34.12 -84.27
CA ARG A 73 5.58 -32.86 -84.73
C ARG A 73 4.04 -32.84 -84.76
N LEU A 74 3.47 -31.88 -84.06
CA LEU A 74 2.01 -31.66 -83.93
C LEU A 74 1.67 -30.23 -84.44
N GLY A 75 1.17 -30.11 -85.61
CA GLY A 75 0.94 -28.83 -86.32
C GLY A 75 2.27 -28.04 -86.41
N ALA A 76 2.31 -26.87 -85.79
CA ALA A 76 3.44 -25.95 -85.77
C ALA A 76 4.45 -26.30 -84.65
N TYR A 77 4.19 -27.26 -83.75
CA TYR A 77 4.92 -27.55 -82.55
C TYR A 77 5.61 -28.93 -82.57
N THR A 78 6.86 -29.02 -82.09
CA THR A 78 7.62 -30.26 -81.95
C THR A 78 7.78 -30.50 -80.43
N LEU A 79 7.43 -31.72 -80.01
CA LEU A 79 7.58 -32.14 -78.60
C LEU A 79 9.04 -32.29 -78.22
N GLU A 80 9.50 -31.76 -77.14
CA GLU A 80 10.89 -31.83 -76.68
C GLU A 80 11.06 -32.75 -75.45
N ARG A 81 10.27 -32.56 -74.47
CA ARG A 81 10.31 -33.38 -73.23
C ARG A 81 8.97 -33.38 -72.54
N GLN A 82 8.68 -34.41 -71.83
CA GLN A 82 7.50 -34.46 -70.96
C GLN A 82 7.70 -33.60 -69.66
N ILE A 83 6.74 -32.78 -69.34
CA ILE A 83 6.73 -31.90 -68.19
C ILE A 83 5.65 -32.24 -67.16
N GLY A 84 4.72 -33.11 -67.52
CA GLY A 84 3.71 -33.60 -66.58
C GLY A 84 3.03 -34.87 -67.13
N ALA A 85 2.53 -35.68 -66.18
CA ALA A 85 1.67 -36.85 -66.45
C ALA A 85 0.56 -36.91 -65.39
N GLY A 86 -0.65 -37.32 -65.79
CA GLY A 86 -1.78 -37.44 -64.90
C GLY A 86 -2.87 -38.32 -65.52
N GLY A 87 -3.96 -38.54 -64.76
CA GLY A 87 -5.05 -39.42 -65.18
C GLY A 87 -5.76 -38.97 -66.47
N MET A 88 -5.59 -37.73 -66.92
CA MET A 88 -6.24 -37.15 -68.07
C MET A 88 -5.32 -37.09 -69.29
N GLY A 89 -4.05 -37.47 -69.18
CA GLY A 89 -3.05 -37.48 -70.28
C GLY A 89 -1.68 -37.01 -69.85
N THR A 90 -0.82 -36.74 -70.85
CA THR A 90 0.55 -36.26 -70.64
C THR A 90 0.71 -34.82 -71.18
N VAL A 91 1.54 -34.04 -70.49
CA VAL A 91 1.86 -32.65 -70.88
C VAL A 91 3.34 -32.59 -71.27
N TRP A 92 3.57 -32.05 -72.45
CA TRP A 92 4.89 -31.98 -73.03
C TRP A 92 5.32 -30.53 -73.26
N LEU A 93 6.56 -30.23 -72.99
CA LEU A 93 7.17 -28.99 -73.47
C LEU A 93 7.38 -29.16 -74.99
N ALA A 94 6.89 -28.22 -75.76
CA ALA A 94 7.02 -28.20 -77.18
C ALA A 94 7.59 -26.89 -77.66
N ARG A 95 8.41 -26.96 -78.69
CA ARG A 95 8.95 -25.78 -79.37
C ARG A 95 8.24 -25.55 -80.67
N ARG A 96 7.95 -24.31 -80.98
CA ARG A 96 7.38 -23.95 -82.26
C ARG A 96 8.43 -24.02 -83.33
N THR A 97 8.15 -24.78 -84.40
CA THR A 97 9.12 -25.11 -85.43
C THR A 97 8.62 -24.80 -86.89
N ASP A 98 7.55 -23.96 -87.02
CA ASP A 98 6.99 -23.52 -88.33
C ASP A 98 7.75 -22.36 -89.01
N GLY A 99 8.85 -21.91 -88.34
CA GLY A 99 9.67 -20.82 -88.85
C GLY A 99 9.13 -19.41 -88.73
N GLN A 100 7.94 -19.22 -88.21
CA GLN A 100 7.33 -17.87 -88.02
C GLN A 100 7.78 -17.16 -86.82
N PHE A 101 7.85 -17.87 -85.66
CA PHE A 101 8.26 -17.35 -84.38
C PHE A 101 8.98 -18.45 -83.59
N HIS A 102 9.94 -18.05 -82.76
CA HIS A 102 10.55 -18.98 -81.77
C HIS A 102 9.76 -18.82 -80.44
N GLY A 103 9.22 -19.91 -79.95
CA GLY A 103 8.49 -19.94 -78.66
C GLY A 103 8.26 -21.34 -78.18
N TYR A 104 8.04 -21.43 -76.87
CA TYR A 104 7.67 -22.68 -76.24
C TYR A 104 6.15 -22.69 -75.95
N ALA A 105 5.60 -23.93 -76.03
CA ALA A 105 4.21 -24.18 -75.69
C ALA A 105 4.14 -25.45 -74.81
N ALA A 106 3.09 -25.59 -74.05
CA ALA A 106 2.76 -26.80 -73.31
C ALA A 106 1.72 -27.60 -74.13
N VAL A 107 2.10 -28.74 -74.62
CA VAL A 107 1.17 -29.60 -75.42
C VAL A 107 0.63 -30.71 -74.54
N LYS A 108 -0.67 -30.67 -74.30
CA LYS A 108 -1.37 -31.66 -73.49
C LYS A 108 -2.01 -32.71 -74.41
N LEU A 109 -1.54 -33.93 -74.32
CA LEU A 109 -2.09 -35.08 -75.02
C LEU A 109 -3.13 -35.76 -74.17
N LEU A 110 -4.39 -35.81 -74.60
CA LEU A 110 -5.52 -36.39 -73.85
C LEU A 110 -5.60 -37.90 -74.06
N ASN A 111 -6.01 -38.67 -73.04
CA ASN A 111 -6.12 -40.12 -73.13
C ASN A 111 -7.25 -40.53 -74.09
N LEU A 112 -6.97 -41.51 -74.97
CA LEU A 112 -7.88 -42.01 -75.98
C LEU A 112 -9.17 -42.65 -75.43
N GLY A 113 -9.15 -43.16 -74.21
CA GLY A 113 -10.31 -43.78 -73.57
C GLY A 113 -11.46 -42.81 -73.20
N LEU A 114 -11.25 -41.52 -73.35
CA LEU A 114 -12.22 -40.48 -73.00
C LEU A 114 -13.06 -40.03 -74.22
N LEU A 115 -12.85 -40.60 -75.40
CA LEU A 115 -13.55 -40.15 -76.60
C LEU A 115 -14.56 -41.21 -77.13
N SER A 116 -15.84 -40.92 -77.00
CA SER A 116 -16.90 -41.51 -77.74
C SER A 116 -16.87 -40.90 -79.23
N PRO A 117 -17.49 -41.57 -80.21
CA PRO A 117 -17.61 -40.99 -81.55
C PRO A 117 -18.18 -39.60 -81.66
N SER A 118 -19.01 -39.18 -80.63
CA SER A 118 -19.51 -37.81 -80.53
C SER A 118 -18.55 -36.84 -79.78
N GLY A 119 -17.48 -37.33 -79.22
CA GLY A 119 -16.52 -36.55 -78.40
C GLY A 119 -15.63 -35.60 -79.21
N GLU A 120 -15.32 -35.93 -80.51
CA GLU A 120 -14.46 -35.06 -81.32
C GLU A 120 -15.17 -33.74 -81.72
N ALA A 121 -16.45 -33.81 -82.06
CA ALA A 121 -17.25 -32.60 -82.35
C ALA A 121 -17.43 -31.72 -81.15
N ARG A 122 -17.57 -32.33 -79.96
CA ARG A 122 -17.64 -31.65 -78.67
C ARG A 122 -16.29 -31.04 -78.29
N PHE A 123 -15.22 -31.79 -78.43
CA PHE A 123 -13.87 -31.26 -78.16
C PHE A 123 -13.53 -30.03 -79.00
N ARG A 124 -13.91 -29.99 -80.26
CA ARG A 124 -13.74 -28.78 -81.14
C ARG A 124 -14.60 -27.61 -80.67
N ARG A 125 -15.87 -27.91 -80.22
CA ARG A 125 -16.75 -26.90 -79.71
C ARG A 125 -16.28 -26.28 -78.45
N GLU A 126 -15.91 -27.06 -77.50
CA GLU A 126 -15.38 -26.65 -76.20
C GLU A 126 -14.00 -25.96 -76.29
N GLY A 127 -13.14 -26.47 -77.15
CA GLY A 127 -11.87 -25.82 -77.48
C GLY A 127 -12.06 -24.43 -78.05
N SER A 128 -13.12 -24.21 -78.84
CA SER A 128 -13.44 -22.87 -79.40
C SER A 128 -13.98 -21.87 -78.35
N VAL A 129 -14.63 -22.39 -77.29
CA VAL A 129 -15.05 -21.57 -76.12
C VAL A 129 -13.87 -21.16 -75.29
N LEU A 130 -12.96 -22.09 -75.00
CA LEU A 130 -11.76 -21.81 -74.23
C LEU A 130 -10.76 -20.90 -74.95
N ALA A 131 -10.69 -20.96 -76.26
CA ALA A 131 -9.87 -20.05 -77.08
C ALA A 131 -10.27 -18.57 -76.96
N ARG A 132 -11.53 -18.30 -76.52
CA ARG A 132 -12.00 -16.94 -76.26
C ARG A 132 -11.53 -16.36 -74.91
N LEU A 133 -11.05 -17.22 -73.96
CA LEU A 133 -10.54 -16.76 -72.66
C LEU A 133 -9.19 -16.07 -72.85
N THR A 134 -9.23 -14.73 -72.81
CA THR A 134 -8.04 -13.90 -72.84
C THR A 134 -7.93 -13.11 -71.56
N HIS A 135 -7.10 -13.59 -70.61
CA HIS A 135 -6.86 -12.96 -69.33
C HIS A 135 -5.40 -13.16 -68.91
N PRO A 136 -4.68 -12.18 -68.37
CA PRO A 136 -3.28 -12.33 -67.97
C PRO A 136 -3.03 -13.44 -66.99
N GLY A 137 -4.00 -13.76 -66.10
CA GLY A 137 -3.96 -14.83 -65.14
C GLY A 137 -4.43 -16.22 -65.67
N ILE A 138 -4.72 -16.39 -66.96
CA ILE A 138 -5.12 -17.68 -67.56
C ILE A 138 -4.07 -18.08 -68.61
N ALA A 139 -3.62 -19.32 -68.56
CA ALA A 139 -2.77 -19.88 -69.62
C ALA A 139 -3.62 -19.98 -70.93
N ARG A 140 -3.22 -19.26 -71.92
CA ARG A 140 -3.97 -19.14 -73.22
C ARG A 140 -3.95 -20.45 -74.00
N LEU A 141 -5.11 -20.86 -74.49
CA LEU A 141 -5.19 -21.89 -75.54
C LEU A 141 -4.71 -21.30 -76.87
N MET A 142 -3.64 -21.82 -77.38
CA MET A 142 -3.00 -21.32 -78.63
C MET A 142 -3.42 -22.12 -79.85
N ASP A 143 -3.61 -23.45 -79.68
CA ASP A 143 -4.06 -24.33 -80.80
C ASP A 143 -4.69 -25.60 -80.21
N ALA A 144 -5.42 -26.36 -81.00
CA ALA A 144 -5.99 -27.63 -80.68
C ALA A 144 -6.06 -28.55 -81.93
N GLY A 145 -5.79 -29.83 -81.76
CA GLY A 145 -5.83 -30.74 -82.88
C GLY A 145 -5.93 -32.20 -82.44
N VAL A 146 -5.82 -33.09 -83.50
CA VAL A 146 -5.76 -34.55 -83.28
C VAL A 146 -4.50 -35.06 -83.88
N THR A 147 -3.78 -35.92 -83.18
CA THR A 147 -2.53 -36.58 -83.66
C THR A 147 -2.85 -37.53 -84.85
N PRO A 148 -1.83 -37.94 -85.65
CA PRO A 148 -2.05 -38.95 -86.67
C PRO A 148 -2.62 -40.28 -86.18
N GLY A 149 -2.43 -40.60 -84.90
CA GLY A 149 -2.96 -41.77 -84.23
C GLY A 149 -4.36 -41.58 -83.60
N GLY A 150 -5.05 -40.41 -83.84
CA GLY A 150 -6.40 -40.19 -83.36
C GLY A 150 -6.48 -39.63 -81.95
N GLN A 151 -5.39 -39.25 -81.31
CA GLN A 151 -5.32 -38.74 -79.97
C GLN A 151 -5.48 -37.21 -79.94
N PRO A 152 -6.42 -36.66 -79.29
CA PRO A 152 -6.60 -35.20 -79.24
C PRO A 152 -5.51 -34.54 -78.36
N TYR A 153 -5.11 -33.36 -78.81
CA TYR A 153 -4.18 -32.53 -78.09
C TYR A 153 -4.61 -31.06 -78.04
N LEU A 154 -4.16 -30.38 -76.95
CA LEU A 154 -4.29 -28.94 -76.76
C LEU A 154 -2.92 -28.31 -76.66
N VAL A 155 -2.71 -27.19 -77.33
CA VAL A 155 -1.51 -26.40 -77.25
C VAL A 155 -1.79 -25.17 -76.39
N LEU A 156 -1.16 -25.12 -75.27
CA LEU A 156 -1.34 -24.09 -74.28
C LEU A 156 -0.09 -23.20 -74.16
N GLU A 157 -0.24 -22.02 -73.62
CA GLU A 157 0.84 -21.14 -73.20
C GLU A 157 1.73 -21.91 -72.22
N TYR A 158 3.04 -22.00 -72.56
CA TYR A 158 3.99 -22.53 -71.56
C TYR A 158 4.27 -21.50 -70.50
N VAL A 159 4.02 -21.83 -69.25
CA VAL A 159 4.22 -20.98 -68.08
C VAL A 159 5.46 -21.45 -67.31
N ASP A 160 6.53 -20.62 -67.34
CA ASP A 160 7.72 -20.84 -66.53
C ASP A 160 7.42 -20.34 -65.11
N GLY A 161 6.87 -21.19 -64.27
CA GLY A 161 6.41 -20.82 -62.95
C GLY A 161 6.46 -22.02 -61.95
N MET A 162 6.26 -21.71 -60.71
CA MET A 162 6.23 -22.67 -59.61
C MET A 162 4.78 -22.84 -59.14
N ARG A 163 4.40 -23.97 -58.61
CA ARG A 163 3.09 -24.21 -57.99
C ARG A 163 2.84 -23.18 -56.89
N ILE A 164 1.63 -22.72 -56.80
CA ILE A 164 1.23 -21.64 -55.86
C ILE A 164 1.55 -21.96 -54.39
N ASP A 165 1.40 -23.20 -53.98
CA ASP A 165 1.75 -23.68 -52.62
C ASP A 165 3.28 -23.63 -52.39
N SER A 166 4.06 -24.22 -53.30
CA SER A 166 5.52 -24.23 -53.24
C SER A 166 6.09 -22.80 -53.30
N TYR A 167 5.54 -21.96 -54.17
CA TYR A 167 5.93 -20.55 -54.26
C TYR A 167 5.68 -19.78 -52.95
N ALA A 168 4.52 -20.01 -52.34
CA ALA A 168 4.18 -19.37 -51.07
C ALA A 168 5.04 -19.80 -49.89
N GLU A 169 5.47 -21.09 -49.88
CA GLU A 169 6.39 -21.65 -48.90
C GLU A 169 7.82 -21.19 -49.12
N GLU A 170 8.38 -21.37 -50.33
CA GLU A 170 9.75 -21.01 -50.64
C GLU A 170 10.07 -19.54 -50.43
N ARG A 171 9.10 -18.68 -50.76
CA ARG A 171 9.18 -17.22 -50.52
C ARG A 171 8.83 -16.79 -49.09
N GLY A 172 8.39 -17.68 -48.23
CA GLY A 172 7.98 -17.33 -46.86
C GLY A 172 6.90 -16.28 -46.82
N LEU A 173 5.92 -16.34 -47.70
CA LEU A 173 4.91 -15.27 -47.85
C LEU A 173 4.05 -15.12 -46.62
N SER A 174 3.82 -13.87 -46.20
CA SER A 174 2.88 -13.55 -45.15
C SER A 174 1.46 -14.00 -45.51
N PRO A 175 0.59 -14.23 -44.52
CA PRO A 175 -0.84 -14.53 -44.78
C PRO A 175 -1.53 -13.55 -45.70
N ASP A 176 -1.26 -12.26 -45.57
CA ASP A 176 -1.84 -11.23 -46.44
C ASP A 176 -1.34 -11.35 -47.92
N ALA A 177 -0.05 -11.67 -48.10
CA ALA A 177 0.53 -11.93 -49.44
C ALA A 177 -0.04 -13.19 -50.06
N ARG A 178 -0.27 -14.25 -49.26
CA ARG A 178 -0.91 -15.50 -49.71
C ARG A 178 -2.37 -15.23 -50.15
N ILE A 179 -3.09 -14.40 -49.42
CA ILE A 179 -4.42 -13.93 -49.83
C ILE A 179 -4.34 -13.15 -51.13
N GLY A 180 -3.28 -12.36 -51.36
CA GLY A 180 -3.04 -11.62 -52.59
C GLY A 180 -2.98 -12.56 -53.82
N LEU A 181 -2.20 -13.64 -53.75
CA LEU A 181 -2.14 -14.66 -54.80
C LEU A 181 -3.50 -15.30 -55.08
N VAL A 182 -4.28 -15.55 -54.03
CA VAL A 182 -5.64 -16.11 -54.18
C VAL A 182 -6.57 -15.07 -54.84
N LEU A 183 -6.43 -13.79 -54.55
CA LEU A 183 -7.19 -12.74 -55.18
C LEU A 183 -6.92 -12.65 -56.69
N ASP A 184 -5.66 -12.80 -57.11
CA ASP A 184 -5.30 -12.81 -58.52
C ASP A 184 -5.86 -14.05 -59.23
N MET A 185 -5.81 -15.22 -58.55
CA MET A 185 -6.46 -16.45 -59.05
C MET A 185 -7.99 -16.23 -59.17
N LEU A 186 -8.64 -15.67 -58.16
CA LEU A 186 -10.09 -15.43 -58.18
C LEU A 186 -10.48 -14.46 -59.32
N ALA A 187 -9.63 -13.49 -59.65
CA ALA A 187 -9.85 -12.61 -60.77
C ALA A 187 -9.83 -13.39 -62.14
N ALA A 188 -8.91 -14.33 -62.29
CA ALA A 188 -8.84 -15.23 -63.42
C ALA A 188 -10.08 -16.13 -63.51
N ILE A 189 -10.52 -16.72 -62.41
CA ILE A 189 -11.70 -17.57 -62.34
C ILE A 189 -12.97 -16.71 -62.62
N GLY A 190 -13.05 -15.49 -62.08
CA GLY A 190 -14.15 -14.56 -62.35
C GLY A 190 -14.27 -14.23 -63.84
N HIS A 191 -13.15 -14.05 -64.52
CA HIS A 191 -13.13 -13.85 -65.99
C HIS A 191 -13.69 -15.07 -66.73
N ALA A 192 -13.33 -16.29 -66.31
CA ALA A 192 -13.87 -17.52 -66.87
C ALA A 192 -15.38 -17.64 -66.62
N HIS A 193 -15.84 -17.37 -65.38
CA HIS A 193 -17.26 -17.38 -65.06
C HIS A 193 -18.10 -16.36 -65.86
N ALA A 194 -17.55 -15.18 -66.14
CA ALA A 194 -18.19 -14.18 -66.98
C ALA A 194 -18.37 -14.68 -68.46
N ASN A 195 -17.53 -15.64 -68.88
CA ASN A 195 -17.66 -16.32 -70.15
C ASN A 195 -18.42 -17.68 -70.06
N LEU A 196 -19.16 -17.90 -68.94
CA LEU A 196 -19.96 -19.09 -68.65
C LEU A 196 -19.14 -20.40 -68.53
N ILE A 197 -17.88 -20.30 -68.18
CA ILE A 197 -16.96 -21.42 -67.99
C ILE A 197 -16.67 -21.59 -66.50
N VAL A 198 -16.99 -22.76 -65.93
CA VAL A 198 -16.62 -23.21 -64.61
C VAL A 198 -15.36 -24.05 -64.68
N HIS A 199 -14.38 -23.83 -63.82
CA HIS A 199 -13.08 -24.48 -63.93
C HIS A 199 -13.09 -25.99 -63.53
N ARG A 200 -13.86 -26.34 -62.45
CA ARG A 200 -14.13 -27.68 -61.95
C ARG A 200 -12.92 -28.47 -61.39
N ASP A 201 -11.64 -27.99 -61.52
CA ASP A 201 -10.43 -28.69 -61.07
C ASP A 201 -9.39 -27.70 -60.48
N ILE A 202 -9.81 -26.81 -59.60
CA ILE A 202 -8.94 -25.86 -58.91
C ILE A 202 -8.12 -26.62 -57.83
N LYS A 203 -6.82 -26.70 -58.01
CA LYS A 203 -5.85 -27.32 -57.10
C LYS A 203 -4.47 -26.70 -57.33
N PRO A 204 -3.50 -26.88 -56.37
CA PRO A 204 -2.18 -26.29 -56.49
C PRO A 204 -1.42 -26.62 -57.74
N SER A 205 -1.58 -27.85 -58.25
CA SER A 205 -0.91 -28.28 -59.49
C SER A 205 -1.40 -27.56 -60.75
N ASN A 206 -2.59 -26.97 -60.72
CA ASN A 206 -3.20 -26.25 -61.84
C ASN A 206 -3.03 -24.74 -61.74
N ILE A 207 -2.23 -24.26 -60.76
CA ILE A 207 -2.01 -22.83 -60.53
C ILE A 207 -0.49 -22.64 -60.39
N LEU A 208 0.08 -21.97 -61.36
CA LEU A 208 1.48 -21.56 -61.34
C LEU A 208 1.63 -20.09 -60.99
N VAL A 209 2.73 -19.77 -60.31
CA VAL A 209 3.15 -18.40 -60.07
C VAL A 209 4.49 -18.21 -60.79
N THR A 210 4.55 -17.26 -61.67
CA THR A 210 5.75 -16.93 -62.42
C THR A 210 6.77 -16.20 -61.52
N ARG A 211 7.99 -16.02 -61.98
CA ARG A 211 9.07 -15.38 -61.21
C ARG A 211 8.77 -13.93 -60.83
N ASP A 212 8.00 -13.24 -61.65
CA ASP A 212 7.52 -11.88 -61.39
C ASP A 212 6.28 -11.80 -60.47
N GLY A 213 5.77 -12.93 -60.01
CA GLY A 213 4.65 -13.04 -59.06
C GLY A 213 3.27 -13.10 -59.76
N THR A 214 3.21 -13.22 -61.09
CA THR A 214 1.94 -13.34 -61.80
C THR A 214 1.35 -14.74 -61.61
N VAL A 215 0.11 -14.81 -61.16
CA VAL A 215 -0.64 -16.08 -61.05
C VAL A 215 -1.18 -16.47 -62.39
N LYS A 216 -0.93 -17.71 -62.81
CA LYS A 216 -1.41 -18.32 -64.04
C LYS A 216 -2.24 -19.59 -63.72
N LEU A 217 -3.49 -19.56 -64.11
CA LEU A 217 -4.42 -20.68 -63.97
C LEU A 217 -4.29 -21.55 -65.22
N LEU A 218 -4.08 -22.82 -65.00
CA LEU A 218 -3.93 -23.85 -66.00
C LEU A 218 -5.20 -24.69 -66.10
N ASP A 219 -5.29 -25.48 -67.13
CA ASP A 219 -6.16 -26.69 -67.30
C ASP A 219 -7.60 -26.54 -66.79
N PHE A 220 -8.46 -25.85 -67.50
CA PHE A 220 -9.91 -26.00 -67.31
C PHE A 220 -10.31 -27.44 -67.51
N GLY A 221 -11.12 -28.02 -66.65
CA GLY A 221 -11.47 -29.45 -66.62
C GLY A 221 -12.22 -29.99 -67.84
N ILE A 222 -11.63 -29.80 -69.04
CA ILE A 222 -12.20 -30.15 -70.37
C ILE A 222 -12.52 -31.67 -70.43
N ALA A 223 -11.67 -32.52 -69.88
CA ALA A 223 -11.91 -33.96 -69.84
C ALA A 223 -13.12 -34.36 -69.02
N LYS A 224 -13.42 -33.54 -67.96
CA LYS A 224 -14.63 -33.74 -67.11
C LYS A 224 -15.90 -33.28 -67.84
N LEU A 225 -15.81 -32.24 -68.69
CA LEU A 225 -16.89 -31.80 -69.55
C LEU A 225 -17.26 -32.81 -70.65
N LEU A 226 -16.27 -33.55 -71.13
CA LEU A 226 -16.45 -34.54 -72.16
C LEU A 226 -17.04 -35.87 -71.61
N SER A 227 -16.99 -36.10 -70.30
CA SER A 227 -17.46 -37.31 -69.63
C SER A 227 -18.85 -37.15 -69.01
N ASP A 228 -19.34 -35.92 -68.84
CA ASP A 228 -20.66 -35.66 -68.11
C ASP A 228 -21.93 -36.04 -68.81
N ASP A 229 -21.94 -36.44 -70.11
CA ASP A 229 -23.13 -36.78 -70.88
C ASP A 229 -23.24 -38.24 -71.33
N VAL A 230 -22.60 -39.17 -70.65
CA VAL A 230 -22.96 -40.59 -70.78
C VAL A 230 -23.98 -40.90 -69.69
N GLU A 231 -25.15 -40.26 -69.82
CA GLU A 231 -26.35 -40.80 -69.14
C GLU A 231 -26.75 -42.09 -69.81
N ASP A 232 -26.16 -43.20 -69.37
CA ASP A 232 -26.79 -44.51 -69.49
C ASP A 232 -27.90 -44.62 -68.46
N GLU A 233 -29.05 -45.02 -68.83
CA GLU A 233 -30.29 -45.20 -68.08
C GLU A 233 -30.19 -46.23 -66.91
N SER A 234 -28.97 -46.61 -66.49
CA SER A 234 -28.72 -47.41 -65.34
C SER A 234 -27.93 -46.59 -64.29
N GLY A 235 -28.65 -46.10 -63.26
CA GLY A 235 -28.14 -45.26 -62.14
C GLY A 235 -27.10 -45.89 -61.26
N SER A 236 -26.01 -46.37 -61.85
CA SER A 236 -24.84 -46.97 -61.20
C SER A 236 -23.66 -45.98 -61.40
N LEU A 237 -23.22 -45.32 -60.36
CA LEU A 237 -21.92 -44.66 -60.30
C LEU A 237 -20.81 -45.63 -60.56
N THR A 238 -20.32 -45.73 -61.84
CA THR A 238 -19.22 -46.58 -62.22
C THR A 238 -17.94 -46.16 -61.57
N VAL A 239 -17.18 -47.07 -61.02
CA VAL A 239 -15.86 -46.94 -60.40
C VAL A 239 -14.84 -46.13 -61.28
N GLU A 240 -15.09 -46.05 -62.61
CA GLU A 240 -14.31 -45.29 -63.56
C GLU A 240 -14.45 -43.73 -63.38
N THR A 241 -15.59 -43.22 -62.97
CA THR A 241 -15.83 -41.79 -62.75
C THR A 241 -15.10 -41.29 -61.50
N THR A 242 -14.89 -42.14 -60.50
CA THR A 242 -14.17 -41.84 -59.29
C THR A 242 -12.62 -41.73 -59.49
N ARG A 243 -12.09 -42.34 -60.55
CA ARG A 243 -10.65 -42.29 -60.90
C ARG A 243 -10.17 -40.99 -61.50
N VAL A 244 -11.08 -40.12 -61.95
CA VAL A 244 -10.75 -38.83 -62.62
C VAL A 244 -10.81 -37.66 -61.68
N LEU A 245 -11.39 -37.81 -60.50
CA LEU A 245 -11.46 -36.76 -59.46
C LEU A 245 -10.18 -36.78 -58.61
N THR A 246 -9.60 -35.65 -58.34
CA THR A 246 -8.68 -35.44 -57.23
C THR A 246 -9.56 -35.13 -56.02
N PRO A 247 -9.85 -36.14 -55.12
CA PRO A 247 -10.91 -35.98 -54.11
C PRO A 247 -10.65 -34.82 -53.13
N GLU A 248 -9.39 -34.51 -52.90
CA GLU A 248 -8.98 -33.53 -51.90
C GLU A 248 -9.49 -32.11 -52.14
N PHE A 249 -9.65 -31.70 -53.41
CA PHE A 249 -10.08 -30.34 -53.78
C PHE A 249 -11.52 -30.32 -54.33
N ALA A 250 -12.14 -31.50 -54.49
CA ALA A 250 -13.49 -31.61 -55.03
C ALA A 250 -14.54 -30.99 -54.09
N ALA A 251 -15.48 -30.28 -54.65
CA ALA A 251 -16.63 -29.82 -53.87
C ALA A 251 -17.61 -30.97 -53.58
N PRO A 252 -18.38 -30.94 -52.51
CA PRO A 252 -19.34 -32.00 -52.15
C PRO A 252 -20.27 -32.38 -53.27
N GLU A 253 -20.80 -31.39 -54.04
CA GLU A 253 -21.67 -31.64 -55.23
C GLU A 253 -20.99 -32.35 -56.35
N GLN A 254 -19.66 -32.26 -56.53
CA GLN A 254 -18.92 -33.01 -57.55
C GLN A 254 -18.83 -34.50 -57.18
N VAL A 255 -18.84 -34.79 -55.88
CA VAL A 255 -18.77 -36.15 -55.36
C VAL A 255 -20.18 -36.79 -55.31
N SER A 256 -21.22 -35.98 -55.04
CA SER A 256 -22.60 -36.45 -54.96
C SER A 256 -23.30 -36.50 -56.34
N GLY A 257 -22.67 -36.00 -57.41
CA GLY A 257 -23.28 -35.96 -58.75
C GLY A 257 -24.34 -34.87 -58.91
N GLU A 258 -24.36 -33.84 -58.02
CA GLU A 258 -25.30 -32.72 -58.13
C GLU A 258 -24.84 -31.69 -59.18
N ALA A 259 -25.74 -30.73 -59.44
CA ALA A 259 -25.47 -29.70 -60.47
C ALA A 259 -24.24 -28.85 -60.11
N ILE A 260 -23.27 -28.81 -61.00
CA ILE A 260 -22.06 -27.97 -60.89
C ILE A 260 -22.34 -26.54 -61.23
N THR A 261 -21.96 -25.62 -60.36
CA THR A 261 -22.16 -24.18 -60.51
C THR A 261 -20.83 -23.42 -60.23
N THR A 262 -20.88 -22.08 -60.40
CA THR A 262 -19.76 -21.20 -59.95
C THR A 262 -19.40 -21.35 -58.48
N ALA A 263 -20.34 -21.80 -57.62
CA ALA A 263 -20.09 -22.07 -56.21
C ALA A 263 -19.17 -23.31 -55.96
N THR A 264 -19.02 -24.16 -56.93
CA THR A 264 -18.07 -25.30 -56.93
C THR A 264 -16.62 -24.77 -56.95
N ASP A 265 -16.29 -23.83 -57.81
CA ASP A 265 -14.99 -23.21 -57.88
C ASP A 265 -14.73 -22.32 -56.63
N VAL A 266 -15.75 -21.73 -56.03
CA VAL A 266 -15.63 -21.02 -54.75
C VAL A 266 -15.20 -21.95 -53.64
N TYR A 267 -15.75 -23.18 -53.57
CA TYR A 267 -15.35 -24.17 -52.58
C TYR A 267 -13.90 -24.57 -52.75
N ALA A 268 -13.49 -24.96 -53.97
CA ALA A 268 -12.11 -25.38 -54.26
C ALA A 268 -11.10 -24.25 -53.99
N ALA A 269 -11.44 -23.00 -54.36
CA ALA A 269 -10.65 -21.83 -54.03
C ALA A 269 -10.59 -21.58 -52.49
N GLY A 270 -11.68 -21.87 -51.76
CA GLY A 270 -11.70 -21.84 -50.30
C GLY A 270 -10.78 -22.90 -49.69
N VAL A 271 -10.77 -24.14 -50.22
CA VAL A 271 -9.83 -25.21 -49.76
C VAL A 271 -8.38 -24.76 -49.99
N LEU A 272 -8.09 -24.25 -51.20
CA LEU A 272 -6.76 -23.75 -51.50
C LEU A 272 -6.31 -22.63 -50.60
N LEU A 273 -7.17 -21.61 -50.35
CA LEU A 273 -6.85 -20.54 -49.43
C LEU A 273 -6.59 -21.05 -47.99
N TYR A 274 -7.46 -21.96 -47.52
CA TYR A 274 -7.25 -22.60 -46.20
C TYR A 274 -5.88 -23.25 -46.10
N MET A 275 -5.51 -24.09 -47.12
CA MET A 275 -4.22 -24.77 -47.20
C MET A 275 -3.05 -23.80 -47.26
N LEU A 276 -3.14 -22.78 -48.08
CA LEU A 276 -2.10 -21.75 -48.18
C LEU A 276 -1.86 -21.01 -46.86
N ILE A 277 -2.92 -20.84 -46.06
CA ILE A 277 -2.80 -20.14 -44.76
C ILE A 277 -2.35 -21.07 -43.65
N SER A 278 -2.89 -22.31 -43.58
CA SER A 278 -2.67 -23.24 -42.46
C SER A 278 -1.57 -24.29 -42.70
N GLY A 279 -1.21 -24.53 -43.94
CA GLY A 279 -0.35 -25.67 -44.34
C GLY A 279 -1.07 -27.05 -44.31
N HIS A 280 -2.35 -27.09 -43.99
CA HIS A 280 -3.13 -28.33 -43.85
C HIS A 280 -4.43 -28.30 -44.62
N HIS A 281 -4.94 -29.45 -45.01
CA HIS A 281 -6.25 -29.56 -45.64
C HIS A 281 -7.39 -29.29 -44.63
N PRO A 282 -8.49 -28.59 -45.02
CA PRO A 282 -9.53 -28.21 -44.08
C PRO A 282 -10.37 -29.35 -43.50
N THR A 283 -10.45 -30.48 -44.15
CA THR A 283 -11.32 -31.62 -43.77
C THR A 283 -10.63 -32.97 -43.73
N SER A 284 -9.44 -33.15 -44.31
CA SER A 284 -8.80 -34.45 -44.46
C SER A 284 -7.58 -34.69 -43.54
N MET A 285 -7.51 -33.98 -42.42
CA MET A 285 -6.50 -34.29 -41.41
C MET A 285 -6.73 -35.67 -40.82
N GLY A 286 -5.85 -36.64 -41.20
CA GLY A 286 -5.91 -38.02 -40.76
C GLY A 286 -6.67 -38.98 -41.69
N CYS A 287 -7.14 -38.56 -42.85
CA CYS A 287 -7.73 -39.45 -43.83
C CYS A 287 -6.61 -40.22 -44.58
N THR A 288 -6.62 -41.52 -44.51
CA THR A 288 -5.61 -42.40 -45.15
C THR A 288 -6.13 -43.01 -46.42
N THR A 289 -7.42 -43.02 -46.67
CA THR A 289 -8.03 -43.57 -47.87
C THR A 289 -8.89 -42.56 -48.65
N PRO A 290 -9.06 -42.72 -49.99
CA PRO A 290 -9.98 -41.93 -50.78
C PRO A 290 -11.43 -41.93 -50.26
N ALA A 291 -11.87 -43.04 -49.70
CA ALA A 291 -13.22 -43.17 -49.12
C ALA A 291 -13.39 -42.33 -47.87
N ASP A 292 -12.36 -42.27 -47.01
CA ASP A 292 -12.38 -41.41 -45.81
C ASP A 292 -12.39 -39.93 -46.22
N THR A 293 -11.64 -39.56 -47.26
CA THR A 293 -11.62 -38.23 -47.81
C THR A 293 -13.01 -37.79 -48.30
N ILE A 294 -13.70 -38.69 -49.04
CA ILE A 294 -15.08 -38.45 -49.50
C ILE A 294 -16.07 -38.30 -48.34
N ARG A 295 -15.96 -39.16 -47.31
CA ARG A 295 -16.79 -39.08 -46.10
C ARG A 295 -16.51 -37.77 -45.34
N ALA A 296 -15.25 -37.41 -45.17
CA ALA A 296 -14.84 -36.18 -44.54
C ALA A 296 -15.30 -34.90 -45.28
N LEU A 297 -15.26 -34.93 -46.60
CA LEU A 297 -15.82 -33.85 -47.44
C LEU A 297 -17.29 -33.61 -47.22
N ARG A 298 -18.05 -34.67 -46.93
CA ARG A 298 -19.53 -34.62 -46.64
C ARG A 298 -19.81 -34.12 -45.24
N ASP A 299 -19.12 -34.65 -44.23
CA ASP A 299 -19.56 -34.60 -42.83
C ASP A 299 -18.71 -33.65 -41.99
N VAL A 300 -17.41 -33.45 -42.27
CA VAL A 300 -16.49 -32.68 -41.46
C VAL A 300 -16.51 -31.19 -41.88
N ARG A 301 -16.71 -30.31 -40.89
CA ARG A 301 -16.54 -28.88 -41.11
C ARG A 301 -15.08 -28.50 -40.97
N ALA A 302 -14.63 -27.55 -41.79
CA ALA A 302 -13.30 -26.97 -41.70
C ALA A 302 -13.01 -26.43 -40.29
N ALA A 303 -11.84 -26.76 -39.74
CA ALA A 303 -11.37 -26.28 -38.46
C ALA A 303 -11.19 -24.75 -38.52
N ARG A 304 -11.41 -24.05 -37.41
CA ARG A 304 -11.13 -22.62 -37.32
C ARG A 304 -9.64 -22.40 -37.10
N LEU A 305 -9.08 -21.42 -37.82
CA LEU A 305 -7.65 -21.06 -37.72
C LEU A 305 -7.38 -20.00 -36.63
N GLY A 306 -8.43 -19.46 -35.99
CA GLY A 306 -8.28 -18.41 -34.99
C GLY A 306 -8.02 -17.01 -35.58
N LEU A 307 -8.21 -16.86 -36.89
CA LEU A 307 -7.93 -15.62 -37.64
C LEU A 307 -9.14 -14.66 -37.77
N GLY A 308 -10.14 -14.87 -36.93
CA GLY A 308 -11.28 -13.96 -36.78
C GLY A 308 -12.18 -13.86 -38.00
N ASP A 309 -12.11 -12.74 -38.73
CA ASP A 309 -12.99 -12.55 -39.91
C ASP A 309 -12.61 -13.49 -41.08
N LEU A 310 -11.35 -13.86 -41.18
CA LEU A 310 -10.92 -14.82 -42.21
C LEU A 310 -11.54 -16.21 -41.97
N ASP A 311 -11.69 -16.62 -40.68
CA ASP A 311 -12.42 -17.85 -40.35
C ASP A 311 -13.88 -17.82 -40.82
N SER A 312 -14.53 -16.65 -40.73
CA SER A 312 -15.91 -16.49 -41.20
C SER A 312 -15.98 -16.54 -42.71
N ILE A 313 -15.02 -15.95 -43.41
CA ILE A 313 -14.90 -15.99 -44.87
C ILE A 313 -14.68 -17.43 -45.34
N LEU A 314 -13.69 -18.14 -44.75
CA LEU A 314 -13.42 -19.53 -45.08
C LEU A 314 -14.59 -20.44 -44.77
N ALA A 315 -15.24 -20.28 -43.58
CA ALA A 315 -16.42 -21.05 -43.24
C ALA A 315 -17.58 -20.89 -44.21
N LYS A 316 -17.74 -19.67 -44.80
CA LYS A 316 -18.73 -19.41 -45.81
C LYS A 316 -18.33 -20.00 -47.19
N ALA A 317 -17.09 -19.87 -47.61
CA ALA A 317 -16.58 -20.47 -48.85
C ALA A 317 -16.66 -21.99 -48.83
N LEU A 318 -16.33 -22.60 -47.68
CA LEU A 318 -16.27 -24.06 -47.47
C LEU A 318 -17.61 -24.62 -46.96
N HIS A 319 -18.72 -23.90 -47.08
CA HIS A 319 -20.02 -24.41 -46.67
C HIS A 319 -20.40 -25.64 -47.55
N LYS A 320 -21.00 -26.65 -46.91
CA LYS A 320 -21.31 -27.92 -47.65
C LYS A 320 -22.38 -27.69 -48.72
N GLU A 321 -23.41 -26.94 -48.41
CA GLU A 321 -24.47 -26.58 -49.35
C GLU A 321 -23.98 -25.42 -50.27
N ALA A 322 -23.96 -25.59 -51.57
CA ALA A 322 -23.50 -24.62 -52.58
C ALA A 322 -24.26 -23.26 -52.46
N ARG A 323 -25.57 -23.32 -52.16
CA ARG A 323 -26.38 -22.11 -52.01
C ARG A 323 -26.02 -21.22 -50.82
N LEU A 324 -25.35 -21.74 -49.81
CA LEU A 324 -24.94 -20.98 -48.63
C LEU A 324 -23.51 -20.43 -48.77
N ARG A 325 -22.79 -20.78 -49.84
CA ARG A 325 -21.46 -20.22 -50.15
C ARG A 325 -21.58 -18.81 -50.73
N TYR A 326 -20.48 -18.26 -51.17
CA TYR A 326 -20.48 -17.10 -52.05
C TYR A 326 -20.97 -17.56 -53.41
N GLN A 327 -21.90 -16.81 -54.03
CA GLN A 327 -22.50 -17.22 -55.30
C GLN A 327 -21.58 -16.93 -56.49
N THR A 328 -20.65 -15.98 -56.31
CA THR A 328 -19.62 -15.67 -57.30
C THR A 328 -18.26 -15.54 -56.61
N VAL A 329 -17.19 -15.79 -57.38
CA VAL A 329 -15.81 -15.59 -56.87
C VAL A 329 -15.49 -14.12 -56.62
N ASP A 330 -16.18 -13.18 -57.26
CA ASP A 330 -16.00 -11.76 -57.02
C ASP A 330 -16.49 -11.31 -55.66
N VAL A 331 -17.62 -11.88 -55.18
CA VAL A 331 -18.12 -11.61 -53.83
C VAL A 331 -17.20 -12.21 -52.77
N PHE A 332 -16.61 -13.36 -53.04
CA PHE A 332 -15.59 -13.95 -52.23
C PHE A 332 -14.32 -13.09 -52.17
N ALA A 333 -13.84 -12.64 -53.32
CA ALA A 333 -12.70 -11.73 -53.45
C ALA A 333 -12.95 -10.38 -52.75
N ASP A 334 -14.19 -9.82 -52.83
CA ASP A 334 -14.53 -8.58 -52.13
C ASP A 334 -14.42 -8.74 -50.58
N ASP A 335 -14.87 -9.86 -50.05
CA ASP A 335 -14.72 -10.11 -48.60
C ASP A 335 -13.25 -10.29 -48.17
N LEU A 336 -12.40 -10.89 -49.00
CA LEU A 336 -10.97 -10.98 -48.75
C LEU A 336 -10.30 -9.59 -48.80
N ARG A 337 -10.69 -8.73 -49.77
CA ARG A 337 -10.19 -7.35 -49.83
C ARG A 337 -10.64 -6.52 -48.62
N ARG A 338 -11.89 -6.71 -48.15
CA ARG A 338 -12.40 -6.08 -46.94
C ARG A 338 -11.60 -6.52 -45.70
N TYR A 339 -11.29 -7.80 -45.62
CA TYR A 339 -10.44 -8.34 -44.56
C TYR A 339 -9.07 -7.66 -44.50
N LEU A 340 -8.38 -7.57 -45.64
CA LEU A 340 -7.07 -6.91 -45.76
C LEU A 340 -7.14 -5.41 -45.41
N ARG A 341 -8.26 -4.73 -45.74
CA ARG A 341 -8.49 -3.30 -45.46
C ARG A 341 -9.03 -3.06 -44.06
N ASN A 342 -9.18 -4.10 -43.23
CA ASN A 342 -9.83 -4.02 -41.91
C ASN A 342 -11.27 -3.46 -41.96
N GLU A 343 -12.00 -3.72 -43.08
CA GLU A 343 -13.40 -3.38 -43.26
C GLU A 343 -14.31 -4.51 -42.73
N PRO A 344 -15.57 -4.21 -42.42
CA PRO A 344 -16.55 -5.24 -42.08
C PRO A 344 -16.76 -6.20 -43.26
N VAL A 345 -16.62 -7.52 -43.00
CA VAL A 345 -16.81 -8.56 -44.02
C VAL A 345 -18.27 -9.01 -44.08
N ARG A 346 -18.75 -9.38 -45.26
CA ARG A 346 -20.15 -9.83 -45.49
C ARG A 346 -20.40 -11.26 -44.92
N ALA A 347 -19.34 -12.06 -44.71
CA ALA A 347 -19.43 -13.38 -44.14
C ALA A 347 -19.83 -13.37 -42.65
N ARG A 348 -19.78 -12.22 -42.00
CA ARG A 348 -20.13 -12.07 -40.57
C ARG A 348 -21.37 -11.23 -40.36
N ARG A 349 -22.20 -11.57 -39.34
CA ARG A 349 -23.38 -10.74 -38.97
C ARG A 349 -22.91 -9.35 -38.55
N ASP A 350 -23.54 -8.35 -39.11
CA ASP A 350 -23.25 -6.96 -38.88
C ASP A 350 -23.78 -6.52 -37.50
N SER A 351 -22.91 -5.90 -36.72
CA SER A 351 -23.27 -5.30 -35.42
C SER A 351 -22.53 -3.99 -35.22
N LEU A 352 -23.15 -3.05 -34.48
CA LEU A 352 -22.54 -1.75 -34.21
C LEU A 352 -21.18 -1.90 -33.51
N ALA A 353 -21.05 -2.82 -32.56
CA ALA A 353 -19.77 -3.07 -31.88
C ALA A 353 -18.69 -3.59 -32.82
N TYR A 354 -19.05 -4.44 -33.81
CA TYR A 354 -18.11 -4.93 -34.83
C TYR A 354 -17.64 -3.82 -35.73
N ARG A 355 -18.58 -2.96 -36.22
CA ARG A 355 -18.24 -1.78 -37.05
C ARG A 355 -17.35 -0.81 -36.28
N ALA A 356 -17.69 -0.49 -35.01
CA ALA A 356 -16.91 0.40 -34.18
C ALA A 356 -15.47 -0.13 -33.97
N ARG A 357 -15.32 -1.44 -33.68
CA ARG A 357 -14.00 -2.06 -33.51
C ARG A 357 -13.17 -1.96 -34.80
N LYS A 358 -13.78 -2.19 -35.98
CA LYS A 358 -13.10 -2.07 -37.29
C LYS A 358 -12.74 -0.63 -37.60
N PHE A 359 -13.63 0.32 -37.26
CA PHE A 359 -13.37 1.76 -37.41
C PHE A 359 -12.19 2.21 -36.57
N VAL A 360 -12.18 1.83 -35.25
CA VAL A 360 -11.09 2.15 -34.35
C VAL A 360 -9.78 1.57 -34.85
N ARG A 361 -9.79 0.31 -35.34
CA ARG A 361 -8.58 -0.34 -35.85
C ARG A 361 -8.03 0.32 -37.10
N ARG A 362 -8.93 0.83 -37.99
CA ARG A 362 -8.56 1.54 -39.19
C ARG A 362 -8.07 2.97 -38.95
N HIS A 363 -8.66 3.65 -37.93
CA HIS A 363 -8.39 5.05 -37.63
C HIS A 363 -7.73 5.24 -36.26
N ARG A 364 -6.79 4.37 -35.89
CA ARG A 364 -6.17 4.34 -34.54
C ARG A 364 -5.65 5.70 -34.09
N ALA A 365 -4.93 6.40 -34.97
CA ALA A 365 -4.36 7.70 -34.63
C ALA A 365 -5.45 8.77 -34.43
N GLY A 366 -6.47 8.79 -35.29
CA GLY A 366 -7.58 9.75 -35.14
C GLY A 366 -8.42 9.50 -33.89
N VAL A 367 -8.73 8.21 -33.59
CA VAL A 367 -9.50 7.85 -32.41
C VAL A 367 -8.68 8.12 -31.14
N ALA A 368 -7.39 7.78 -31.12
CA ALA A 368 -6.51 8.09 -30.01
C ALA A 368 -6.42 9.60 -29.78
N GLY A 369 -6.25 10.40 -30.85
CA GLY A 369 -6.23 11.85 -30.77
C GLY A 369 -7.54 12.44 -30.23
N ALA A 370 -8.68 11.96 -30.73
CA ALA A 370 -9.99 12.40 -30.26
C ALA A 370 -10.25 12.02 -28.79
N THR A 371 -9.82 10.81 -28.38
CA THR A 371 -9.94 10.36 -27.00
C THR A 371 -9.07 11.21 -26.06
N VAL A 372 -7.82 11.46 -26.45
CA VAL A 372 -6.91 12.32 -25.67
C VAL A 372 -7.46 13.75 -25.59
N ALA A 373 -7.93 14.32 -26.71
CA ALA A 373 -8.52 15.66 -26.73
C ALA A 373 -9.77 15.74 -25.83
N SER A 374 -10.67 14.75 -25.92
CA SER A 374 -11.86 14.69 -25.07
C SER A 374 -11.49 14.54 -23.59
N ALA A 375 -10.52 13.67 -23.28
CA ALA A 375 -10.02 13.50 -21.92
C ALA A 375 -9.37 14.79 -21.39
N ALA A 376 -8.60 15.49 -22.22
CA ALA A 376 -7.98 16.77 -21.86
C ALA A 376 -9.04 17.86 -21.59
N VAL A 377 -10.10 17.96 -22.41
CA VAL A 377 -11.21 18.90 -22.19
C VAL A 377 -11.95 18.57 -20.91
N LEU A 378 -12.26 17.29 -20.66
CA LEU A 378 -12.92 16.85 -19.42
C LEU A 378 -12.05 17.10 -18.20
N ALA A 379 -10.74 16.80 -18.29
CA ALA A 379 -9.80 17.09 -17.23
C ALA A 379 -9.67 18.58 -16.96
N ALA A 380 -9.61 19.42 -18.01
CA ALA A 380 -9.58 20.88 -17.86
C ALA A 380 -10.88 21.42 -17.24
N ALA A 381 -12.03 20.89 -17.65
CA ALA A 381 -13.31 21.26 -17.06
C ALA A 381 -13.42 20.84 -15.60
N ALA A 382 -13.01 19.58 -15.27
CA ALA A 382 -12.96 19.10 -13.89
C ALA A 382 -11.99 19.91 -13.04
N PHE A 383 -10.79 20.21 -13.57
CA PHE A 383 -9.80 21.05 -12.91
C PHE A 383 -10.34 22.47 -12.65
N SER A 384 -11.01 23.08 -13.63
CA SER A 384 -11.64 24.39 -13.50
C SER A 384 -12.73 24.39 -12.41
N VAL A 385 -13.55 23.34 -12.35
CA VAL A 385 -14.58 23.20 -11.30
C VAL A 385 -13.95 23.01 -9.92
N LEU A 386 -12.88 22.21 -9.83
CA LEU A 386 -12.14 22.03 -8.58
C LEU A 386 -11.48 23.33 -8.12
N GLN A 387 -10.83 24.07 -9.04
CA GLN A 387 -10.24 25.37 -8.76
C GLN A 387 -11.29 26.41 -8.33
N MET A 388 -12.43 26.44 -9.01
CA MET A 388 -13.52 27.34 -8.64
C MET A 388 -14.08 27.03 -7.25
N ARG A 389 -14.26 25.74 -6.92
CA ARG A 389 -14.70 25.31 -5.58
C ARG A 389 -13.65 25.64 -4.52
N GLU A 390 -12.39 25.44 -4.84
CA GLU A 390 -11.29 25.77 -3.93
C GLU A 390 -11.19 27.28 -3.69
N ALA A 391 -11.28 28.09 -4.76
CA ALA A 391 -11.30 29.55 -4.64
C ALA A 391 -12.52 30.05 -3.85
N GLN A 392 -13.69 29.44 -4.02
CA GLN A 392 -14.86 29.73 -3.21
C GLN A 392 -14.63 29.41 -1.74
N ARG A 393 -14.08 28.21 -1.44
CA ARG A 393 -13.75 27.81 -0.06
C ARG A 393 -12.73 28.76 0.57
N GLN A 394 -11.71 29.13 -0.15
CA GLN A 394 -10.69 30.07 0.33
C GLN A 394 -11.28 31.46 0.56
N ARG A 395 -12.15 31.93 -0.32
CA ARG A 395 -12.88 33.20 -0.13
C ARG A 395 -13.79 33.15 1.10
N ASP A 396 -14.57 32.09 1.25
CA ASP A 396 -15.47 31.93 2.39
C ASP A 396 -14.68 31.80 3.70
N ALA A 397 -13.56 31.06 3.65
CA ALA A 397 -12.64 30.95 4.78
C ALA A 397 -12.00 32.30 5.12
N ALA A 398 -11.55 33.06 4.13
CA ALA A 398 -10.97 34.39 4.34
C ALA A 398 -12.00 35.39 4.91
N LEU A 399 -13.24 35.38 4.41
CA LEU A 399 -14.32 36.17 4.95
C LEU A 399 -14.67 35.77 6.40
N TYR A 400 -14.66 34.49 6.70
CA TYR A 400 -14.87 33.98 8.05
C TYR A 400 -13.74 34.42 8.98
N GLU A 401 -12.47 34.26 8.56
CA GLU A 401 -11.31 34.69 9.34
C GLU A 401 -11.32 36.22 9.56
N SER A 402 -11.69 37.01 8.55
CA SER A 402 -11.84 38.46 8.69
C SER A 402 -12.89 38.79 9.76
N ARG A 403 -14.12 38.26 9.65
CA ARG A 403 -15.17 38.47 10.65
C ARG A 403 -14.77 37.99 12.04
N ARG A 404 -14.03 36.88 12.12
CA ARG A 404 -13.50 36.38 13.37
C ARG A 404 -12.46 37.33 13.97
N ALA A 405 -11.56 37.86 13.14
CA ALA A 405 -10.60 38.87 13.57
C ALA A 405 -11.29 40.15 14.05
N ASP A 406 -12.27 40.61 13.29
CA ASP A 406 -13.08 41.79 13.68
C ASP A 406 -13.78 41.57 15.02
N ALA A 407 -14.43 40.42 15.24
CA ALA A 407 -15.06 40.04 16.50
C ALA A 407 -14.04 39.94 17.66
N GLN A 408 -12.79 39.50 17.36
CA GLN A 408 -11.74 39.45 18.36
C GLN A 408 -11.21 40.85 18.74
N VAL A 409 -11.06 41.74 17.77
CA VAL A 409 -10.70 43.14 17.99
C VAL A 409 -11.79 43.86 18.78
N GLU A 410 -13.06 43.64 18.41
CA GLU A 410 -14.22 44.20 19.11
C GLU A 410 -14.27 43.73 20.57
N PHE A 411 -14.03 42.39 20.80
CA PHE A 411 -13.91 41.85 22.15
C PHE A 411 -12.82 42.55 22.96
N GLN A 412 -11.64 42.77 22.40
CA GLN A 412 -10.55 43.50 23.07
C GLN A 412 -10.91 44.96 23.29
N SER A 413 -11.53 45.60 22.31
CA SER A 413 -12.01 46.98 22.42
C SER A 413 -13.06 47.17 23.51
N GLN A 414 -14.02 46.24 23.59
CA GLN A 414 -15.02 46.24 24.64
C GLN A 414 -14.40 46.04 26.04
N LEU A 415 -13.40 45.12 26.16
CA LEU A 415 -12.67 44.97 27.41
C LEU A 415 -11.99 46.27 27.84
N MET A 416 -11.38 46.98 26.90
CA MET A 416 -10.63 48.23 27.16
C MET A 416 -11.60 49.41 27.38
N SER A 417 -12.73 49.46 26.69
CA SER A 417 -13.72 50.54 26.81
C SER A 417 -14.45 50.55 28.16
N GLN A 418 -14.44 49.44 28.90
CA GLN A 418 -15.04 49.33 30.23
C GLN A 418 -14.15 49.91 31.35
N ILE A 419 -12.87 50.25 31.02
CA ILE A 419 -11.95 50.87 31.98
C ILE A 419 -12.33 52.37 32.09
N GLY A 420 -13.23 52.68 33.02
CA GLY A 420 -13.62 54.07 33.32
C GLY A 420 -13.00 54.56 34.62
N ASP A 421 -13.43 55.75 35.11
CA ASP A 421 -12.90 56.47 36.31
C ASP A 421 -13.13 55.75 37.63
N ARG A 422 -13.80 54.59 37.65
CA ARG A 422 -14.03 53.77 38.86
C ARG A 422 -13.16 52.50 38.79
N PRO A 423 -12.59 52.07 39.93
CA PRO A 423 -11.92 50.77 40.00
C PRO A 423 -12.93 49.64 39.76
N ILE A 424 -12.90 49.03 38.60
CA ILE A 424 -13.73 47.90 38.21
C ILE A 424 -12.85 46.64 38.27
N THR A 425 -13.37 45.56 38.87
CA THR A 425 -12.63 44.27 38.88
C THR A 425 -12.63 43.62 37.52
N MET A 426 -11.61 42.85 37.23
CA MET A 426 -11.52 42.07 35.99
C MET A 426 -12.75 41.15 35.79
N ARG A 427 -13.30 40.60 36.88
CA ARG A 427 -14.53 39.82 36.87
C ARG A 427 -15.71 40.64 36.34
N GLU A 428 -15.91 41.85 36.85
CA GLU A 428 -17.01 42.70 36.42
C GLU A 428 -16.88 43.11 34.94
N ILE A 429 -15.66 43.35 34.47
CA ILE A 429 -15.38 43.60 33.05
C ILE A 429 -15.80 42.39 32.19
N LEU A 430 -15.39 41.19 32.57
CA LEU A 430 -15.72 39.95 31.84
C LEU A 430 -17.22 39.66 31.85
N ASP A 431 -17.91 39.86 32.97
CA ASP A 431 -19.38 39.66 33.09
C ASP A 431 -20.15 40.62 32.18
N ARG A 432 -19.76 41.89 32.11
CA ARG A 432 -20.39 42.89 31.22
C ARG A 432 -20.10 42.59 29.76
N SER A 433 -18.84 42.26 29.44
CA SER A 433 -18.44 41.90 28.08
C SER A 433 -19.18 40.65 27.59
N ARG A 434 -19.35 39.64 28.44
CA ARG A 434 -20.12 38.43 28.13
C ARG A 434 -21.54 38.73 27.67
N VAL A 435 -22.25 39.62 28.41
CA VAL A 435 -23.63 40.00 28.07
C VAL A 435 -23.69 40.78 26.75
N ALA A 436 -22.74 41.67 26.51
CA ALA A 436 -22.67 42.45 25.26
C ALA A 436 -22.40 41.55 24.05
N LEU A 437 -21.40 40.69 24.15
CA LEU A 437 -21.00 39.74 23.07
C LEU A 437 -22.10 38.72 22.79
N GLU A 438 -22.83 38.27 23.79
CA GLU A 438 -23.97 37.37 23.59
C GLU A 438 -25.09 38.03 22.80
N ARG A 439 -25.35 39.32 23.06
CA ARG A 439 -26.36 40.10 22.32
C ARG A 439 -25.95 40.31 20.85
N GLU A 440 -24.68 40.54 20.62
CA GLU A 440 -24.17 40.85 19.29
C GLU A 440 -23.93 39.60 18.43
N TYR A 441 -23.27 38.59 18.97
CA TYR A 441 -22.82 37.39 18.25
C TYR A 441 -23.64 36.13 18.58
N GLY A 442 -24.52 36.16 19.57
CA GLY A 442 -25.24 34.96 20.04
C GLY A 442 -26.14 34.29 19.00
N GLY A 443 -26.51 35.02 17.93
CA GLY A 443 -27.24 34.47 16.76
C GLY A 443 -26.38 33.71 15.75
N ASP A 444 -25.05 33.86 15.77
CA ASP A 444 -24.13 33.17 14.88
C ASP A 444 -23.25 32.19 15.67
N ALA A 445 -23.68 30.94 15.67
CA ALA A 445 -23.00 29.89 16.42
C ALA A 445 -21.52 29.73 16.03
N ARG A 446 -21.16 29.97 14.76
CA ARG A 446 -19.78 29.82 14.27
C ARG A 446 -18.87 30.94 14.78
N LEU A 447 -19.36 32.17 14.86
CA LEU A 447 -18.60 33.30 15.35
C LEU A 447 -18.61 33.36 16.89
N PHE A 448 -19.68 32.94 17.52
CA PHE A 448 -19.82 33.06 18.99
C PHE A 448 -19.04 31.94 19.73
N THR A 449 -18.94 30.74 19.19
CA THR A 449 -18.20 29.63 19.82
C THR A 449 -16.75 29.99 20.16
N PRO A 450 -15.92 30.52 19.25
CA PRO A 450 -14.54 30.95 19.55
C PRO A 450 -14.49 32.02 20.65
N ILE A 451 -15.45 32.94 20.69
CA ILE A 451 -15.54 34.00 21.70
C ILE A 451 -15.81 33.40 23.09
N LEU A 452 -16.73 32.41 23.16
CA LEU A 452 -16.99 31.69 24.40
C LEU A 452 -15.77 30.94 24.92
N LEU A 453 -14.99 30.31 24.02
CA LEU A 453 -13.76 29.64 24.40
C LEU A 453 -12.69 30.60 24.91
N GLN A 454 -12.57 31.79 24.32
CA GLN A 454 -11.68 32.83 24.83
C GLN A 454 -12.15 33.40 26.19
N LEU A 455 -13.43 33.65 26.32
CA LEU A 455 -14.03 34.05 27.61
C LEU A 455 -13.79 33.02 28.72
N SER A 456 -13.99 31.73 28.38
CA SER A 456 -13.77 30.62 29.32
C SER A 456 -12.32 30.57 29.81
N ALA A 457 -11.34 30.84 28.92
CA ALA A 457 -9.95 30.96 29.32
C ALA A 457 -9.66 32.09 30.29
N ARG A 458 -10.33 33.27 30.13
CA ARG A 458 -10.19 34.37 31.05
C ARG A 458 -10.81 34.10 32.43
N TYR A 459 -11.95 33.38 32.47
CA TYR A 459 -12.51 32.94 33.75
C TYR A 459 -11.65 31.88 34.45
N ALA A 460 -10.90 31.07 33.67
CA ALA A 460 -9.90 30.17 34.24
C ALA A 460 -8.79 30.92 35.00
N GLU A 461 -8.29 32.04 34.43
CA GLU A 461 -7.28 32.89 35.06
C GLU A 461 -7.80 33.52 36.37
N LEU A 462 -9.13 33.70 36.50
CA LEU A 462 -9.79 34.17 37.74
C LEU A 462 -10.13 33.05 38.74
N GLY A 463 -9.85 31.79 38.38
CA GLY A 463 -10.18 30.63 39.23
C GLY A 463 -11.69 30.31 39.28
N ASP A 464 -12.52 30.86 38.36
CA ASP A 464 -13.97 30.64 38.35
C ASP A 464 -14.35 29.45 37.47
N SER A 465 -14.11 28.23 37.97
CA SER A 465 -14.43 26.97 37.28
C SER A 465 -15.92 26.84 36.95
N LYS A 466 -16.82 27.39 37.80
CA LYS A 466 -18.27 27.28 37.59
C LYS A 466 -18.75 28.06 36.36
N ILE A 467 -18.37 29.33 36.21
CA ILE A 467 -18.72 30.12 35.03
C ILE A 467 -18.00 29.53 33.81
N ARG A 468 -16.73 29.19 33.92
CA ARG A 468 -15.96 28.56 32.89
C ARG A 468 -16.68 27.31 32.34
N GLY A 469 -17.10 26.39 33.20
CA GLY A 469 -17.82 25.17 32.81
C GLY A 469 -19.11 25.47 32.05
N THR A 470 -19.88 26.50 32.46
CA THR A 470 -21.12 26.90 31.74
C THR A 470 -20.82 27.45 30.34
N LEU A 471 -19.76 28.23 30.18
CA LEU A 471 -19.32 28.77 28.88
C LEU A 471 -18.85 27.66 27.93
N LEU A 472 -18.08 26.71 28.43
CA LEU A 472 -17.57 25.58 27.67
C LEU A 472 -18.71 24.64 27.23
N ALA A 473 -19.69 24.36 28.11
CA ALA A 473 -20.85 23.56 27.76
C ALA A 473 -21.70 24.24 26.67
N ARG A 474 -21.84 25.58 26.74
CA ARG A 474 -22.51 26.33 25.69
C ARG A 474 -21.75 26.35 24.39
N ALA A 475 -20.41 26.49 24.43
CA ALA A 475 -19.55 26.42 23.28
C ALA A 475 -19.63 25.04 22.57
N ASP A 476 -19.61 23.93 23.33
CA ASP A 476 -19.81 22.59 22.79
C ASP A 476 -21.17 22.47 22.08
N SER A 477 -22.27 22.93 22.72
CA SER A 477 -23.60 22.87 22.13
C SER A 477 -23.73 23.67 20.83
N LEU A 478 -23.16 24.87 20.78
CA LEU A 478 -23.16 25.73 19.59
C LEU A 478 -22.29 25.15 18.47
N ALA A 479 -21.11 24.58 18.79
CA ALA A 479 -20.25 23.92 17.84
C ALA A 479 -20.91 22.67 17.22
N VAL A 480 -21.64 21.89 18.02
CA VAL A 480 -22.47 20.79 17.55
C VAL A 480 -23.55 21.28 16.59
N ALA A 481 -24.29 22.30 16.95
CA ALA A 481 -25.36 22.90 16.12
C ALA A 481 -24.82 23.47 14.81
N ALA A 482 -23.63 24.08 14.83
CA ALA A 482 -22.94 24.62 13.65
C ALA A 482 -22.26 23.55 12.78
N GLY A 483 -22.17 22.29 13.25
CA GLY A 483 -21.43 21.22 12.60
C GLY A 483 -19.90 21.42 12.60
N ASP A 484 -19.39 22.31 13.45
CA ASP A 484 -17.96 22.59 13.59
C ASP A 484 -17.30 21.63 14.57
N ARG A 485 -16.83 20.50 14.01
CA ARG A 485 -16.17 19.46 14.79
C ARG A 485 -14.90 19.95 15.48
N GLY A 486 -14.15 20.87 14.86
CA GLY A 486 -12.92 21.41 15.45
C GLY A 486 -13.19 22.17 16.73
N GLN A 487 -14.13 23.10 16.71
CA GLN A 487 -14.56 23.89 17.87
C GLN A 487 -15.18 23.02 18.97
N MET A 488 -16.00 22.04 18.57
CA MET A 488 -16.59 21.06 19.48
C MET A 488 -15.51 20.27 20.25
N ILE A 489 -14.54 19.73 19.56
CA ILE A 489 -13.44 18.97 20.19
C ILE A 489 -12.62 19.88 21.09
N GLN A 490 -12.34 21.10 20.65
CA GLN A 490 -11.63 22.09 21.48
C GLN A 490 -12.37 22.40 22.77
N ALA A 491 -13.68 22.68 22.70
CA ALA A 491 -14.51 22.95 23.89
C ALA A 491 -14.44 21.78 24.89
N ARG A 492 -14.46 20.56 24.40
CA ARG A 492 -14.36 19.35 25.24
C ARG A 492 -12.98 19.20 25.87
N CYS A 493 -11.89 19.49 25.13
CA CYS A 493 -10.55 19.45 25.69
C CYS A 493 -10.34 20.55 26.75
N ASP A 494 -10.89 21.77 26.53
CA ASP A 494 -10.87 22.83 27.53
C ASP A 494 -11.75 22.48 28.76
N MET A 495 -12.82 21.67 28.55
CA MET A 495 -13.66 21.16 29.66
C MET A 495 -12.92 20.11 30.49
N VAL A 496 -12.01 19.33 29.92
CA VAL A 496 -11.17 18.39 30.67
C VAL A 496 -10.40 19.11 31.75
N ASP A 497 -9.78 20.25 31.41
CA ASP A 497 -9.04 21.04 32.38
C ASP A 497 -9.98 21.67 33.45
N ASN A 498 -11.20 22.05 33.08
CA ASN A 498 -12.18 22.51 34.02
C ASN A 498 -12.62 21.42 35.01
N LEU A 499 -12.89 20.20 34.49
CA LEU A 499 -13.24 19.04 35.32
C LEU A 499 -12.11 18.64 36.26
N ARG A 500 -10.86 18.73 35.79
CA ARG A 500 -9.66 18.52 36.58
C ARG A 500 -9.58 19.47 37.75
N THR A 501 -9.78 20.78 37.53
CA THR A 501 -9.77 21.79 38.59
C THR A 501 -10.93 21.63 39.58
N GLU A 502 -12.04 21.00 39.16
CA GLU A 502 -13.16 20.62 40.05
C GLU A 502 -12.94 19.31 40.80
N GLY A 503 -11.82 18.58 40.55
CA GLY A 503 -11.55 17.27 41.15
C GLY A 503 -12.38 16.13 40.54
N ARG A 504 -13.01 16.32 39.38
CA ARG A 504 -13.87 15.35 38.69
C ARG A 504 -13.06 14.54 37.68
N TYR A 505 -12.08 13.84 38.16
CA TYR A 505 -11.05 13.18 37.36
C TYR A 505 -11.61 12.09 36.43
N ASP A 506 -12.57 11.26 36.87
CA ASP A 506 -13.20 10.23 36.07
C ASP A 506 -13.97 10.80 34.88
N ASP A 507 -14.64 11.93 35.05
CA ASP A 507 -15.35 12.65 34.01
C ASP A 507 -14.34 13.22 32.99
N ALA A 508 -13.23 13.79 33.49
CA ALA A 508 -12.15 14.31 32.68
C ALA A 508 -11.52 13.24 31.81
N HIS A 509 -11.21 12.07 32.37
CA HIS A 509 -10.65 10.93 31.60
C HIS A 509 -11.61 10.45 30.51
N ARG A 510 -12.90 10.29 30.81
CA ARG A 510 -13.90 9.91 29.78
C ARG A 510 -13.98 10.93 28.66
N MET A 511 -13.94 12.20 29.01
CA MET A 511 -14.05 13.29 28.03
C MET A 511 -12.85 13.40 27.12
N ILE A 512 -11.62 13.30 27.67
CA ILE A 512 -10.39 13.37 26.86
C ILE A 512 -10.26 12.17 25.92
N ASP A 513 -10.61 10.96 26.37
CA ASP A 513 -10.56 9.76 25.53
C ASP A 513 -11.57 9.87 24.37
N SER A 514 -12.76 10.41 24.62
CA SER A 514 -13.76 10.69 23.58
C SER A 514 -13.26 11.76 22.58
N ALA A 515 -12.67 12.85 23.06
CA ALA A 515 -12.14 13.91 22.22
C ALA A 515 -11.00 13.42 21.31
N LEU A 516 -10.07 12.63 21.87
CA LEU A 516 -8.97 12.03 21.10
C LEU A 516 -9.46 11.00 20.08
N ALA A 517 -10.52 10.23 20.39
CA ALA A 517 -11.14 9.32 19.43
C ALA A 517 -11.75 10.07 18.24
N MET A 518 -12.40 11.22 18.50
CA MET A 518 -12.94 12.08 17.44
C MET A 518 -11.84 12.70 16.57
N LEU A 519 -10.70 13.07 17.15
CA LEU A 519 -9.54 13.60 16.40
C LEU A 519 -8.93 12.54 15.46
N ARG A 520 -8.95 11.26 15.83
CA ARG A 520 -8.51 10.18 14.92
C ARG A 520 -9.40 10.09 13.67
N ALA A 521 -10.70 10.34 13.82
CA ALA A 521 -11.66 10.34 12.72
C ALA A 521 -11.64 11.62 11.88
N THR A 522 -11.30 12.76 12.50
CA THR A 522 -11.27 14.08 11.86
C THR A 522 -10.03 14.82 12.35
N PRO A 523 -8.86 14.60 11.73
CA PRO A 523 -7.59 15.17 12.17
C PRO A 523 -7.62 16.71 12.13
N ASN A 524 -7.26 17.33 13.24
CA ASN A 524 -7.01 18.76 13.36
C ASN A 524 -5.78 18.97 14.25
N PRO A 525 -4.60 19.18 13.65
CA PRO A 525 -3.35 19.23 14.40
C PRO A 525 -3.32 20.27 15.51
N ARG A 526 -3.89 21.47 15.29
CA ARG A 526 -3.89 22.53 16.30
C ARG A 526 -4.79 22.21 17.50
N VAL A 527 -5.92 21.56 17.26
CA VAL A 527 -6.81 21.08 18.33
C VAL A 527 -6.20 19.87 19.03
N GLU A 528 -5.53 18.99 18.29
CA GLU A 528 -4.81 17.83 18.85
C GLU A 528 -3.78 18.26 19.90
N VAL A 529 -3.01 19.32 19.63
CA VAL A 529 -2.04 19.89 20.58
C VAL A 529 -2.70 20.24 21.91
N LYS A 530 -3.83 20.95 21.88
CA LYS A 530 -4.54 21.34 23.10
C LYS A 530 -5.07 20.13 23.89
N CYS A 531 -5.64 19.15 23.18
CA CYS A 531 -6.15 17.94 23.82
C CYS A 531 -5.02 17.12 24.45
N LEU A 532 -3.87 17.01 23.77
CA LEU A 532 -2.69 16.32 24.30
C LEU A 532 -2.10 17.02 25.52
N GLN A 533 -2.12 18.36 25.55
CA GLN A 533 -1.75 19.12 26.73
C GLN A 533 -2.71 18.87 27.89
N ALA A 534 -4.02 18.98 27.66
CA ALA A 534 -5.03 18.69 28.70
C ALA A 534 -4.93 17.25 29.23
N LEU A 535 -4.63 16.26 28.36
CA LEU A 535 -4.34 14.91 28.78
C LEU A 535 -3.11 14.85 29.68
N THR A 536 -2.03 15.54 29.31
CA THR A 536 -0.79 15.56 30.09
C THR A 536 -1.00 16.13 31.47
N ASP A 537 -1.70 17.27 31.55
CA ASP A 537 -1.98 17.95 32.82
C ASP A 537 -2.89 17.08 33.73
N LEU A 538 -3.84 16.35 33.14
CA LEU A 538 -4.71 15.41 33.86
C LEU A 538 -3.91 14.19 34.40
N GLU A 539 -3.08 13.58 33.54
CA GLU A 539 -2.28 12.41 33.92
C GLU A 539 -1.21 12.75 34.96
N ASN A 540 -0.67 13.95 34.93
CA ASN A 540 0.30 14.41 35.95
C ASN A 540 -0.33 14.49 37.36
N GLU A 541 -1.64 14.72 37.46
CA GLU A 541 -2.33 14.75 38.76
C GLU A 541 -2.90 13.38 39.18
N THR A 542 -3.32 12.55 38.22
CA THR A 542 -4.15 11.38 38.53
C THR A 542 -3.56 10.06 38.10
N GLY A 543 -2.62 10.04 37.18
CA GLY A 543 -2.03 8.83 36.63
C GLY A 543 -1.11 8.12 37.63
N PRO A 544 -1.32 6.83 37.94
CA PRO A 544 -0.49 6.12 38.92
C PRO A 544 0.99 6.03 38.54
N ASP A 545 1.30 6.04 37.24
CA ASP A 545 2.65 5.94 36.71
C ASP A 545 2.95 7.00 35.63
N HIS A 546 2.04 7.96 35.39
CA HIS A 546 2.14 9.03 34.40
C HIS A 546 2.50 8.56 32.98
N VAL A 547 2.11 7.32 32.63
CA VAL A 547 2.58 6.61 31.43
C VAL A 547 2.13 7.31 30.14
N ARG A 548 0.96 7.94 30.15
CA ARG A 548 0.37 8.62 28.99
C ARG A 548 0.88 10.03 28.80
N ALA A 549 1.36 10.70 29.85
CA ALA A 549 1.72 12.12 29.83
C ALA A 549 2.90 12.41 28.88
N VAL A 550 4.05 11.75 29.07
CA VAL A 550 5.25 12.03 28.27
C VAL A 550 5.05 11.73 26.78
N PRO A 551 4.45 10.60 26.34
CA PRO A 551 4.15 10.38 24.93
C PRO A 551 3.19 11.43 24.34
N ALA A 552 2.17 11.84 25.10
CA ALA A 552 1.19 12.83 24.65
C ALA A 552 1.85 14.18 24.38
N ILE A 553 2.59 14.71 25.35
CA ILE A 553 3.19 16.04 25.22
C ILE A 553 4.31 16.06 24.17
N ARG A 554 5.07 14.99 24.01
CA ARG A 554 6.05 14.86 22.92
C ARG A 554 5.39 14.90 21.55
N ARG A 555 4.22 14.26 21.42
CA ARG A 555 3.42 14.34 20.19
C ARG A 555 2.92 15.76 19.93
N ALA A 556 2.49 16.49 20.96
CA ALA A 556 2.08 17.88 20.85
C ALA A 556 3.22 18.78 20.36
N ILE A 557 4.42 18.64 20.94
CA ILE A 557 5.63 19.36 20.51
C ILE A 557 5.97 19.03 19.05
N PHE A 558 5.97 17.75 18.67
CA PHE A 558 6.23 17.31 17.29
C PHE A 558 5.25 17.94 16.29
N ILE A 559 3.97 18.00 16.63
CA ILE A 559 2.96 18.67 15.78
C ILE A 559 3.30 20.15 15.61
N ARG A 560 3.63 20.87 16.67
CA ARG A 560 3.99 22.29 16.63
C ARG A 560 5.26 22.54 15.81
N ASP A 561 6.26 21.68 15.95
CA ASP A 561 7.49 21.72 15.15
C ASP A 561 7.18 21.56 13.66
N SER A 562 6.32 20.60 13.31
CA SER A 562 5.91 20.35 11.92
C SER A 562 5.11 21.51 11.31
N LEU A 563 4.41 22.28 12.13
CA LEU A 563 3.67 23.46 11.71
C LEU A 563 4.55 24.74 11.67
N GLY A 564 5.79 24.69 12.16
CA GLY A 564 6.68 25.84 12.28
C GLY A 564 6.25 26.84 13.36
N GLU A 565 5.36 26.44 14.27
CA GLU A 565 4.78 27.28 15.32
C GLU A 565 5.59 27.16 16.63
N THR A 566 6.84 27.60 16.63
CA THR A 566 7.83 27.33 17.69
C THR A 566 8.25 28.54 18.51
N LYS A 567 7.55 29.69 18.37
CA LYS A 567 7.96 30.97 18.99
C LYS A 567 6.96 31.58 19.97
N ASP A 568 5.81 30.96 20.14
CA ASP A 568 4.76 31.48 21.00
C ASP A 568 4.79 30.88 22.41
N MET A 569 3.96 31.45 23.29
CA MET A 569 3.87 31.00 24.68
C MET A 569 3.28 29.60 24.85
N LEU A 570 2.43 29.15 23.89
CA LEU A 570 1.89 27.80 23.92
C LEU A 570 3.01 26.76 23.74
N TYR A 571 3.95 27.04 22.81
CA TYR A 571 5.10 26.16 22.61
C TYR A 571 6.01 26.07 23.85
N VAL A 572 6.24 27.20 24.54
CA VAL A 572 6.94 27.23 25.84
C VAL A 572 6.19 26.40 26.87
N GLY A 573 4.85 26.54 26.95
CA GLY A 573 4.00 25.78 27.86
C GLY A 573 4.08 24.27 27.64
N LEU A 574 4.20 23.81 26.37
CA LEU A 574 4.37 22.39 26.08
C LEU A 574 5.69 21.82 26.64
N PHE A 575 6.78 22.59 26.58
CA PHE A 575 8.04 22.19 27.20
C PHE A 575 7.94 22.18 28.73
N SER A 576 7.22 23.13 29.34
CA SER A 576 6.94 23.10 30.78
C SER A 576 6.19 21.81 31.15
N SER A 577 5.06 21.53 30.48
CA SER A 577 4.27 20.32 30.74
C SER A 577 5.08 19.02 30.51
N LEU A 578 6.01 19.01 29.52
CA LEU A 578 6.90 17.87 29.31
C LEU A 578 7.89 17.72 30.47
N ALA A 579 8.46 18.85 30.90
CA ALA A 579 9.41 18.82 32.00
C ALA A 579 8.74 18.36 33.30
N ASP A 580 7.53 18.87 33.59
CA ASP A 580 6.72 18.47 34.74
C ASP A 580 6.42 16.98 34.69
N ALA A 581 5.97 16.45 33.51
CA ALA A 581 5.69 15.04 33.33
C ALA A 581 6.94 14.16 33.52
N LEU A 582 8.11 14.61 33.06
CA LEU A 582 9.38 13.91 33.27
C LEU A 582 9.78 13.94 34.74
N ASP A 583 9.57 15.06 35.42
CA ASP A 583 9.90 15.24 36.84
C ASP A 583 9.04 14.32 37.72
N GLU A 584 7.74 14.24 37.44
CA GLU A 584 6.84 13.31 38.12
C GLU A 584 7.19 11.83 37.89
N GLN A 585 7.75 11.49 36.74
CA GLN A 585 8.29 10.15 36.46
C GLN A 585 9.66 9.92 37.14
N GLY A 586 10.19 10.90 37.86
CA GLY A 586 11.53 10.83 38.45
C GLY A 586 12.66 10.96 37.43
N GLN A 587 12.37 11.41 36.20
CA GLN A 587 13.36 11.64 35.15
C GLN A 587 13.89 13.10 35.23
N HIS A 588 14.33 13.51 36.42
CA HIS A 588 14.69 14.90 36.73
C HIS A 588 15.75 15.51 35.80
N ARG A 589 16.72 14.72 35.29
CA ARG A 589 17.69 15.21 34.30
C ARG A 589 17.05 15.53 32.95
N GLY A 590 16.08 14.71 32.53
CA GLY A 590 15.27 15.00 31.35
C GLY A 590 14.45 16.26 31.53
N ALA A 591 13.86 16.43 32.72
CA ALA A 591 13.11 17.63 33.09
C ALA A 591 14.02 18.90 33.03
N LEU A 592 15.22 18.86 33.64
CA LEU A 592 16.19 19.96 33.59
C LEU A 592 16.51 20.38 32.16
N ALA A 593 16.88 19.44 31.30
CA ALA A 593 17.20 19.74 29.89
C ALA A 593 16.00 20.33 29.15
N THR A 594 14.79 19.92 29.52
CA THR A 594 13.55 20.40 28.94
C THR A 594 13.23 21.82 29.41
N TYR A 595 13.38 22.14 30.72
CA TYR A 595 13.28 23.51 31.23
C TYR A 595 14.32 24.45 30.62
N ASP A 596 15.58 24.01 30.45
CA ASP A 596 16.61 24.78 29.75
C ASP A 596 16.20 25.09 28.32
N SER A 597 15.55 24.14 27.64
CA SER A 597 15.01 24.33 26.28
C SER A 597 13.88 25.36 26.26
N ALA A 598 12.95 25.30 27.21
CA ALA A 598 11.84 26.25 27.35
C ALA A 598 12.36 27.68 27.62
N ILE A 599 13.33 27.83 28.53
CA ILE A 599 13.99 29.10 28.85
C ILE A 599 14.70 29.66 27.61
N ALA A 600 15.40 28.84 26.85
CA ALA A 600 16.08 29.26 25.63
C ALA A 600 15.09 29.73 24.54
N VAL A 601 13.87 29.17 24.48
CA VAL A 601 12.81 29.68 23.58
C VAL A 601 12.35 31.07 24.01
N LEU A 602 12.15 31.28 25.32
CA LEU A 602 11.78 32.60 25.84
C LEU A 602 12.84 33.66 25.56
N ASP A 603 14.12 33.34 25.79
CA ASP A 603 15.23 34.24 25.56
C ASP A 603 15.34 34.65 24.08
N ARG A 604 15.20 33.68 23.15
CA ARG A 604 15.21 33.93 21.71
C ARG A 604 14.02 34.75 21.23
N SER A 605 12.89 34.71 21.96
CA SER A 605 11.68 35.48 21.63
C SER A 605 11.68 36.88 22.25
N GLY A 606 12.75 37.30 22.94
CA GLY A 606 12.86 38.59 23.63
C GLY A 606 11.98 38.70 24.90
N ARG A 607 11.52 37.57 25.45
CA ARG A 607 10.63 37.47 26.61
C ARG A 607 11.37 37.02 27.88
N GLY A 608 12.65 37.28 27.94
CA GLY A 608 13.53 36.83 29.01
C GLY A 608 13.23 37.36 30.41
N GLU A 609 12.47 38.44 30.55
CA GLU A 609 12.10 39.07 31.87
C GLU A 609 10.63 38.88 32.20
N THR A 610 10.03 37.72 31.85
CA THR A 610 8.64 37.44 32.10
C THR A 610 8.44 36.59 33.37
N MET A 611 7.22 36.66 33.98
CA MET A 611 6.80 35.76 35.05
C MET A 611 6.93 34.29 34.67
N THR A 612 6.65 33.94 33.38
CA THR A 612 6.80 32.58 32.87
C THR A 612 8.24 32.07 33.00
N ARG A 613 9.22 32.92 32.73
CA ARG A 613 10.62 32.53 32.96
C ARG A 613 10.89 32.26 34.44
N ALA A 614 10.34 33.10 35.33
CA ALA A 614 10.49 32.91 36.76
C ALA A 614 9.93 31.56 37.24
N ILE A 615 8.76 31.18 36.71
CA ILE A 615 8.13 29.88 36.98
C ILE A 615 9.05 28.71 36.46
N LEU A 616 9.51 28.77 35.20
CA LEU A 616 10.39 27.74 34.65
C LEU A 616 11.72 27.63 35.44
N GLN A 617 12.28 28.73 35.90
CA GLN A 617 13.48 28.71 36.73
C GLN A 617 13.22 28.11 38.12
N HIS A 618 12.06 28.40 38.70
CA HIS A 618 11.63 27.77 39.94
C HIS A 618 11.51 26.24 39.77
N ASP A 619 10.76 25.79 38.74
CA ASP A 619 10.50 24.37 38.53
C ASP A 619 11.78 23.61 38.19
N ARG A 620 12.66 24.23 37.42
CA ARG A 620 14.03 23.74 37.18
C ARG A 620 14.80 23.53 38.47
N ALA A 621 14.72 24.48 39.40
CA ALA A 621 15.40 24.35 40.70
C ALA A 621 14.77 23.25 41.57
N VAL A 622 13.44 23.05 41.50
CA VAL A 622 12.76 21.91 42.15
C VAL A 622 13.28 20.58 41.61
N SER A 623 13.49 20.47 40.30
CA SER A 623 14.12 19.27 39.69
C SER A 623 15.55 19.05 40.18
N LEU A 624 16.35 20.11 40.36
CA LEU A 624 17.68 20.02 40.98
C LEU A 624 17.61 19.48 42.42
N MET A 625 16.64 19.98 43.21
CA MET A 625 16.38 19.42 44.56
C MET A 625 15.99 17.95 44.47
N GLY A 626 15.17 17.54 43.52
CA GLY A 626 14.79 16.16 43.29
C GLY A 626 16.00 15.26 43.03
N LEU A 627 17.00 15.74 42.31
CA LEU A 627 18.29 15.05 42.06
C LEU A 627 19.23 15.06 43.28
N GLY A 628 18.94 15.88 44.27
CA GLY A 628 19.84 16.10 45.39
C GLY A 628 21.03 17.02 45.08
N GLU A 629 20.97 17.79 44.00
CA GLU A 629 21.92 18.84 43.67
C GLU A 629 21.49 20.16 44.37
N VAL A 630 21.44 20.11 45.72
CA VAL A 630 20.74 21.08 46.55
C VAL A 630 21.42 22.46 46.57
N ALA A 631 22.73 22.47 46.61
CA ALA A 631 23.52 23.73 46.51
C ALA A 631 23.21 24.49 45.21
N ALA A 632 23.13 23.82 44.08
CA ALA A 632 22.76 24.45 42.80
C ALA A 632 21.33 24.95 42.80
N ALA A 633 20.41 24.22 43.41
CA ALA A 633 19.02 24.60 43.55
C ALA A 633 18.89 25.86 44.45
N GLU A 634 19.56 25.89 45.59
CA GLU A 634 19.55 27.03 46.49
C GLU A 634 19.99 28.30 45.78
N GLY A 635 21.16 28.26 45.09
CA GLY A 635 21.69 29.39 44.34
C GLY A 635 20.70 29.89 43.28
N SER A 636 20.09 28.97 42.52
CA SER A 636 19.07 29.33 41.50
C SER A 636 17.84 29.99 42.08
N LEU A 637 17.34 29.48 43.21
CA LEU A 637 16.15 30.03 43.90
C LEU A 637 16.46 31.37 44.60
N HIS A 638 17.67 31.52 45.13
CA HIS A 638 18.12 32.80 45.67
C HIS A 638 18.13 33.88 44.61
N ASP A 639 18.75 33.60 43.46
CA ASP A 639 18.82 34.55 42.36
C ASP A 639 17.41 34.92 41.82
N LEU A 640 16.50 33.92 41.80
CA LEU A 640 15.11 34.11 41.42
C LEU A 640 14.39 35.09 42.38
N LEU A 641 14.46 34.84 43.71
CA LEU A 641 13.83 35.66 44.71
C LEU A 641 14.41 37.10 44.71
N GLU A 642 15.72 37.28 44.55
CA GLU A 642 16.33 38.58 44.45
C GLU A 642 15.96 39.38 43.19
N ARG A 643 15.73 38.68 42.07
CA ARG A 643 15.13 39.32 40.88
C ARG A 643 13.69 39.72 41.08
N MET A 644 12.88 38.85 41.67
CA MET A 644 11.46 39.17 41.97
C MET A 644 11.35 40.38 42.87
N LYS A 645 12.13 40.48 43.93
CA LYS A 645 12.19 41.66 44.80
C LYS A 645 12.63 42.93 44.08
N ARG A 646 13.58 42.84 43.12
CA ARG A 646 14.00 43.98 42.32
C ARG A 646 12.89 44.47 41.36
N SER A 647 12.14 43.54 40.82
CA SER A 647 11.05 43.85 39.86
C SER A 647 9.84 44.46 40.56
N ASP A 648 9.57 44.04 41.79
CA ASP A 648 8.50 44.56 42.64
C ASP A 648 8.96 44.73 44.10
N PRO A 649 9.59 45.84 44.43
CA PRO A 649 10.18 46.07 45.76
C PRO A 649 9.18 46.07 46.93
N GLY A 650 7.91 46.29 46.66
CA GLY A 650 6.83 46.30 47.67
C GLY A 650 5.84 45.16 47.55
N GLY A 651 6.05 44.28 46.57
CA GLY A 651 5.16 43.17 46.29
C GLY A 651 5.45 41.95 47.16
N ASP A 652 4.44 41.15 47.33
CA ASP A 652 4.55 39.88 48.08
C ASP A 652 5.22 38.82 47.24
N LEU A 653 6.15 38.09 47.82
CA LEU A 653 6.83 36.95 47.12
C LEU A 653 5.91 35.72 47.08
N PRO A 654 5.88 34.99 45.93
CA PRO A 654 5.03 33.81 45.82
C PRO A 654 5.44 32.71 46.80
N SER A 655 4.44 32.00 47.36
CA SER A 655 4.65 31.00 48.39
C SER A 655 5.54 29.82 47.96
N GLN A 656 5.45 29.36 46.69
CA GLN A 656 6.22 28.22 46.22
C GLN A 656 7.73 28.49 46.11
N PRO A 657 8.21 29.56 45.46
CA PRO A 657 9.63 29.91 45.48
C PRO A 657 10.17 30.13 46.90
N LEU A 658 9.40 30.77 47.79
CA LEU A 658 9.79 30.99 49.18
C LEU A 658 10.06 29.66 49.93
N ILE A 659 9.11 28.73 49.84
CA ILE A 659 9.22 27.46 50.60
C ILE A 659 10.34 26.59 50.06
N HIS A 660 10.52 26.50 48.71
CA HIS A 660 11.58 25.68 48.13
C HIS A 660 12.95 26.26 48.43
N TYR A 661 13.13 27.60 48.33
CA TYR A 661 14.38 28.23 48.76
C TYR A 661 14.69 27.95 50.22
N ALA A 662 13.69 28.14 51.11
CA ALA A 662 13.87 27.94 52.54
C ALA A 662 14.24 26.47 52.88
N HIS A 663 13.67 25.50 52.15
CA HIS A 663 14.06 24.09 52.33
C HIS A 663 15.47 23.79 51.79
N ALA A 664 15.85 24.36 50.66
CA ALA A 664 17.20 24.21 50.13
C ALA A 664 18.23 24.84 51.10
N ALA A 665 17.99 26.04 51.57
CA ALA A 665 18.80 26.74 52.55
C ALA A 665 18.91 25.97 53.91
N LEU A 666 17.79 25.37 54.37
CA LEU A 666 17.80 24.54 55.54
C LEU A 666 18.69 23.29 55.39
N PHE A 667 18.64 22.65 54.24
CA PHE A 667 19.48 21.51 53.89
C PHE A 667 20.97 21.90 53.85
N GLU A 668 21.30 23.03 53.21
CA GLU A 668 22.64 23.59 53.10
C GLU A 668 23.19 24.18 54.42
N ASP A 669 22.49 23.98 55.53
CA ASP A 669 22.80 24.50 56.87
C ASP A 669 22.76 26.02 57.01
N HIS A 670 22.09 26.71 56.04
CA HIS A 670 21.85 28.15 56.11
C HIS A 670 20.55 28.44 56.94
N ALA A 671 20.56 27.99 58.23
CA ALA A 671 19.37 27.95 59.07
C ALA A 671 18.78 29.34 59.39
N ASP A 672 19.60 30.41 59.44
CA ASP A 672 19.13 31.79 59.56
C ASP A 672 18.29 32.24 58.34
N SER A 673 18.78 31.99 57.17
CA SER A 673 18.06 32.24 55.89
C SER A 673 16.79 31.46 55.84
N ALA A 674 16.83 30.14 56.16
CA ALA A 674 15.68 29.28 56.16
C ALA A 674 14.59 29.81 57.15
N ALA A 675 14.99 30.14 58.38
CA ALA A 675 14.08 30.67 59.37
C ALA A 675 13.40 32.00 58.92
N LYS A 676 14.17 32.91 58.30
CA LYS A 676 13.66 34.15 57.76
C LYS A 676 12.59 33.91 56.67
N TYR A 677 12.85 33.04 55.66
CA TYR A 677 11.91 32.85 54.57
C TYR A 677 10.73 31.94 54.92
N PHE A 678 10.88 30.95 55.80
CA PHE A 678 9.76 30.21 56.36
C PHE A 678 8.89 31.10 57.24
N GLY A 679 9.48 32.00 58.03
CA GLY A 679 8.77 32.98 58.86
C GLY A 679 8.00 33.97 57.99
N LEU A 680 8.56 34.45 56.90
CA LEU A 680 7.89 35.31 55.93
C LEU A 680 6.69 34.58 55.30
N LEU A 681 6.87 33.37 54.85
CA LEU A 681 5.78 32.54 54.28
C LEU A 681 4.64 32.36 55.32
N ALA A 682 4.98 32.00 56.56
CA ALA A 682 3.97 31.75 57.57
C ALA A 682 3.19 33.01 57.95
N SER A 683 3.88 34.17 58.07
CA SER A 683 3.25 35.46 58.43
C SER A 683 2.35 35.95 57.31
N HIS A 684 2.77 35.85 56.05
CA HIS A 684 1.99 36.23 54.90
C HIS A 684 0.74 35.36 54.75
N ALA A 685 0.89 34.03 54.82
CA ALA A 685 -0.23 33.10 54.75
C ALA A 685 -1.25 33.27 55.90
N ALA A 686 -0.74 33.61 57.10
CA ALA A 686 -1.61 33.94 58.23
C ALA A 686 -2.46 35.18 57.98
N SER A 687 -1.90 36.26 57.35
CA SER A 687 -2.62 37.47 56.97
C SER A 687 -3.73 37.19 55.95
N GLU A 688 -3.52 36.25 55.06
CA GLU A 688 -4.49 35.81 54.06
C GLU A 688 -5.46 34.75 54.58
N LYS A 689 -5.31 34.30 55.83
CA LYS A 689 -6.06 33.17 56.42
C LYS A 689 -5.89 31.86 55.66
N ASN A 690 -4.74 31.67 55.04
CA ASN A 690 -4.40 30.46 54.28
C ASN A 690 -3.69 29.46 55.17
N ASN A 691 -4.47 28.66 55.88
CA ASN A 691 -3.96 27.67 56.83
C ASN A 691 -3.03 26.62 56.23
N TYR A 692 -3.15 26.36 54.92
CA TYR A 692 -2.29 25.41 54.23
C TYR A 692 -0.85 25.95 54.12
N TRP A 693 -0.66 27.14 53.64
CA TRP A 693 0.66 27.75 53.49
C TRP A 693 1.23 28.20 54.86
N GLU A 694 0.34 28.68 55.80
CA GLU A 694 0.76 28.98 57.17
C GLU A 694 1.35 27.71 57.83
N GLY A 695 0.67 26.58 57.74
CA GLY A 695 1.16 25.33 58.32
C GLY A 695 2.49 24.86 57.73
N ARG A 696 2.65 24.93 56.45
CA ARG A 696 3.92 24.56 55.78
C ARG A 696 5.06 25.50 56.17
N GLY A 697 4.81 26.79 56.26
CA GLY A 697 5.78 27.76 56.75
C GLY A 697 6.20 27.54 58.17
N LEU A 698 5.24 27.30 59.11
CA LEU A 698 5.50 27.00 60.50
C LEU A 698 6.29 25.68 60.67
N PHE A 699 5.98 24.66 59.88
CA PHE A 699 6.68 23.39 59.95
C PHE A 699 8.17 23.55 59.61
N GLY A 700 8.51 24.26 58.52
CA GLY A 700 9.90 24.55 58.16
C GLY A 700 10.58 25.50 59.14
N LEU A 701 9.85 26.53 59.64
CA LEU A 701 10.38 27.47 60.64
C LEU A 701 10.77 26.75 61.94
N ALA A 702 9.95 25.82 62.43
CA ALA A 702 10.28 25.05 63.62
C ALA A 702 11.57 24.21 63.40
N GLN A 703 11.75 23.63 62.27
CA GLN A 703 12.98 22.89 61.90
C GLN A 703 14.21 23.82 61.90
N ALA A 704 14.10 24.99 61.28
CA ALA A 704 15.17 25.98 61.21
C ALA A 704 15.53 26.50 62.64
N GLN A 705 14.54 26.77 63.47
CA GLN A 705 14.74 27.18 64.86
C GLN A 705 15.42 26.10 65.71
N LEU A 706 15.10 24.82 65.49
CA LEU A 706 15.79 23.69 66.10
C LEU A 706 17.23 23.59 65.64
N ARG A 707 17.52 23.88 64.37
CA ARG A 707 18.85 23.95 63.82
C ARG A 707 19.68 25.05 64.49
N LEU A 708 19.10 26.21 64.69
CA LEU A 708 19.69 27.37 65.36
C LEU A 708 19.85 27.15 66.90
N GLY A 709 19.29 26.11 67.42
CA GLY A 709 19.31 25.86 68.88
C GLY A 709 18.26 26.64 69.68
N ASP A 710 17.37 27.39 69.05
CA ASP A 710 16.29 28.06 69.77
C ASP A 710 15.11 27.11 70.04
N ILE A 711 15.30 26.21 70.98
CA ILE A 711 14.29 25.24 71.40
C ILE A 711 12.97 25.92 71.84
N SER A 712 13.09 27.08 72.47
CA SER A 712 11.96 27.82 72.99
C SER A 712 11.06 28.37 71.88
N ALA A 713 11.64 28.98 70.88
CA ALA A 713 10.91 29.40 69.65
C ALA A 713 10.32 28.21 68.93
N ALA A 714 11.11 27.15 68.72
CA ALA A 714 10.68 25.93 68.05
C ALA A 714 9.44 25.29 68.69
N ARG A 715 9.40 25.24 70.05
CA ARG A 715 8.26 24.73 70.80
C ARG A 715 6.98 25.61 70.56
N ARG A 716 7.10 26.95 70.56
CA ARG A 716 5.97 27.84 70.30
C ARG A 716 5.47 27.66 68.84
N THR A 717 6.39 27.61 67.89
CA THR A 717 6.06 27.39 66.49
C THR A 717 5.40 26.05 66.26
N THR A 718 5.92 24.95 66.86
CA THR A 718 5.29 23.62 66.78
C THR A 718 3.88 23.62 67.35
N ALA A 719 3.68 24.26 68.55
CA ALA A 719 2.38 24.34 69.17
C ALA A 719 1.35 25.10 68.26
N ARG A 720 1.78 26.17 67.52
CA ARG A 720 0.92 26.84 66.57
C ARG A 720 0.64 25.95 65.32
N PHE A 721 1.62 25.24 64.86
CA PHE A 721 1.47 24.27 63.76
C PHE A 721 0.47 23.17 64.14
N ASP A 722 0.56 22.59 65.39
CA ASP A 722 -0.36 21.56 65.85
C ASP A 722 -1.82 22.05 65.92
N GLN A 723 -2.07 23.33 66.25
CA GLN A 723 -3.39 23.93 66.19
C GLN A 723 -3.98 23.93 64.78
N ILE A 724 -3.14 24.19 63.76
CA ILE A 724 -3.55 24.18 62.37
C ILE A 724 -3.76 22.77 61.89
N ALA A 725 -2.84 21.86 62.22
CA ALA A 725 -2.85 20.45 61.80
C ALA A 725 -4.01 19.65 62.44
N SER A 726 -4.49 20.06 63.65
CA SER A 726 -5.68 19.47 64.27
C SER A 726 -7.00 19.90 63.62
N GLY A 727 -7.00 20.96 62.76
CA GLY A 727 -8.12 21.39 61.98
C GLY A 727 -8.41 20.52 60.75
N GLN A 728 -9.35 20.92 59.87
CA GLN A 728 -9.70 20.16 58.67
C GLN A 728 -8.71 20.35 57.49
N VAL A 729 -7.54 20.91 57.76
CA VAL A 729 -6.52 21.13 56.73
C VAL A 729 -5.83 19.81 56.36
N LYS A 730 -6.11 19.34 55.13
CA LYS A 730 -5.33 18.21 54.57
C LYS A 730 -4.09 18.79 53.93
N PHE A 731 -2.94 18.59 54.53
CA PHE A 731 -1.67 18.80 53.84
C PHE A 731 -1.54 17.73 52.76
N SER A 732 -1.33 18.15 51.53
CA SER A 732 -1.24 17.19 50.43
C SER A 732 -0.10 16.20 50.64
N SER A 733 -0.33 14.94 50.29
CA SER A 733 0.59 13.87 50.50
C SER A 733 1.84 13.89 49.55
N ASP A 734 1.87 14.83 48.64
CA ASP A 734 2.88 14.87 47.56
C ASP A 734 4.02 15.84 47.86
N ASP A 735 3.82 16.81 48.71
CA ASP A 735 4.88 17.67 49.19
C ASP A 735 5.33 17.24 50.58
N GLN A 736 6.61 17.38 50.86
CA GLN A 736 7.36 17.02 52.08
C GLN A 736 6.44 16.78 53.28
N VAL A 737 6.63 15.63 53.94
CA VAL A 737 5.79 15.17 55.05
C VAL A 737 5.67 16.27 56.11
N THR A 738 4.59 17.00 56.08
CA THR A 738 4.21 17.93 57.18
C THR A 738 3.49 17.16 58.29
N ASP A 739 4.09 16.07 58.77
CA ASP A 739 3.53 15.26 59.84
C ASP A 739 3.95 15.83 61.18
N PRO A 740 3.01 16.18 62.09
CA PRO A 740 3.35 16.72 63.40
C PRO A 740 4.35 15.88 64.16
N ARG A 741 4.32 14.55 64.04
CA ARG A 741 5.24 13.59 64.70
C ARG A 741 6.69 13.85 64.35
N MET A 742 6.99 14.40 63.16
CA MET A 742 8.33 14.76 62.78
C MET A 742 8.93 15.85 63.66
N LEU A 743 8.18 16.95 63.85
CA LEU A 743 8.60 18.06 64.75
C LEU A 743 8.73 17.60 66.18
N HIS A 744 7.80 16.77 66.71
CA HIS A 744 7.88 16.21 68.04
C HIS A 744 9.07 15.28 68.24
N ALA A 745 9.41 14.47 67.21
CA ALA A 745 10.61 13.63 67.23
C ALA A 745 11.88 14.48 67.25
N MET A 746 11.97 15.54 66.47
CA MET A 746 13.10 16.47 66.50
C MET A 746 13.22 17.22 67.86
N LEU A 747 12.12 17.64 68.45
CA LEU A 747 12.08 18.25 69.79
C LEU A 747 12.50 17.27 70.88
N ALA A 748 12.01 16.02 70.83
CA ALA A 748 12.40 14.96 71.74
C ALA A 748 13.93 14.70 71.66
N LEU A 749 14.45 14.63 70.45
CA LEU A 749 15.88 14.42 70.21
C LEU A 749 16.71 15.59 70.84
N ARG A 750 16.29 16.85 70.67
CA ARG A 750 16.94 18.02 71.26
C ARG A 750 16.86 18.05 72.77
N ASN A 751 15.89 17.41 73.37
CA ASN A 751 15.74 17.24 74.80
C ASN A 751 16.50 16.03 75.36
N GLY A 752 17.24 15.25 74.51
CA GLY A 752 17.96 14.04 74.89
C GLY A 752 17.13 12.75 74.88
N ASP A 753 15.85 12.81 74.55
CA ASP A 753 14.98 11.62 74.46
C ASP A 753 15.10 10.97 73.06
N THR A 754 16.22 10.30 72.79
CA THR A 754 16.50 9.61 71.56
C THR A 754 15.55 8.44 71.31
N ALA A 755 15.14 7.74 72.36
CA ALA A 755 14.22 6.59 72.19
C ALA A 755 12.80 7.04 71.84
N GLY A 756 12.31 8.12 72.50
CA GLY A 756 11.04 8.76 72.15
C GLY A 756 11.04 9.27 70.71
N ALA A 757 12.11 9.97 70.29
CA ALA A 757 12.28 10.45 68.96
C ALA A 757 12.25 9.32 67.92
N HIS A 758 13.02 8.24 68.14
CA HIS A 758 13.04 7.08 67.25
C HIS A 758 11.64 6.44 67.08
N THR A 759 10.95 6.26 68.25
CA THR A 759 9.57 5.71 68.25
C THR A 759 8.62 6.51 67.42
N LEU A 760 8.60 7.85 67.53
CA LEU A 760 7.76 8.74 66.78
C LEU A 760 8.02 8.67 65.26
N VAL A 761 9.28 8.72 64.87
CA VAL A 761 9.66 8.63 63.46
C VAL A 761 9.28 7.31 62.82
N VAL A 762 9.55 6.20 63.51
CA VAL A 762 9.19 4.86 63.00
C VAL A 762 7.67 4.69 62.91
N GLN A 763 6.92 5.18 63.88
CA GLN A 763 5.44 5.20 63.84
C GLN A 763 4.95 6.00 62.64
N MET A 764 5.56 7.15 62.37
CA MET A 764 5.23 7.99 61.22
C MET A 764 5.50 7.26 59.89
N LEU A 765 6.68 6.64 59.77
CA LEU A 765 7.05 5.87 58.57
C LEU A 765 6.11 4.69 58.33
N ARG A 766 5.66 3.99 59.38
CA ARG A 766 4.70 2.87 59.31
C ARG A 766 3.30 3.32 58.91
N SER A 767 2.80 4.39 59.55
CA SER A 767 1.42 4.86 59.26
C SER A 767 1.24 5.50 57.90
N ASN A 768 2.26 6.07 57.32
CA ASN A 768 2.22 6.72 56.02
C ASN A 768 2.51 5.78 54.84
N GLY A 769 2.50 4.44 55.06
CA GLY A 769 2.61 3.46 53.98
C GLY A 769 3.99 3.37 53.33
N TYR A 770 5.02 3.90 54.03
CA TYR A 770 6.40 3.85 53.55
C TYR A 770 6.84 2.47 53.08
N PHE A 771 6.45 1.42 53.77
CA PHE A 771 6.84 0.04 53.48
C PHE A 771 6.04 -0.59 52.32
N ASN A 772 4.95 0.06 51.85
CA ASN A 772 4.05 -0.44 50.84
C ASN A 772 4.28 0.17 49.40
N GLY A 773 5.34 0.96 49.21
CA GLY A 773 5.99 0.99 47.92
C GLY A 773 5.63 2.09 46.90
N THR A 774 4.73 3.08 47.11
CA THR A 774 4.28 3.90 45.95
C THR A 774 4.63 5.40 45.95
N ARG A 775 5.23 5.99 46.99
CA ARG A 775 5.52 7.44 47.02
C ARG A 775 6.99 7.77 47.27
N ARG A 776 7.67 8.42 46.30
CA ARG A 776 9.14 8.48 46.25
C ARG A 776 9.80 9.68 46.95
N LYS A 777 9.18 10.89 46.96
CA LYS A 777 9.91 12.13 47.26
C LYS A 777 9.97 12.55 48.74
N THR A 778 9.09 12.11 49.62
CA THR A 778 8.83 12.76 50.91
C THR A 778 9.49 12.14 52.14
N PHE A 779 10.24 11.07 51.97
CA PHE A 779 10.68 10.33 53.17
C PHE A 779 12.18 10.38 53.46
N HIS A 780 12.96 11.12 52.65
CA HIS A 780 14.44 11.13 52.85
C HIS A 780 14.80 11.60 54.25
N THR A 781 14.37 12.80 54.64
CA THR A 781 14.64 13.39 55.96
C THR A 781 14.15 12.49 57.11
N ALA A 782 12.97 11.90 56.97
CA ALA A 782 12.44 10.99 57.99
C ALA A 782 13.25 9.71 58.09
N LEU A 783 13.72 9.12 56.99
CA LEU A 783 14.60 7.95 56.99
C LEU A 783 15.96 8.25 57.54
N ILE A 784 16.50 9.41 57.22
CA ILE A 784 17.77 9.89 57.77
C ILE A 784 17.63 10.05 59.30
N LEU A 785 16.56 10.67 59.79
CA LEU A 785 16.31 10.84 61.20
C LEU A 785 16.08 9.48 61.91
N ALA A 786 15.37 8.55 61.28
CA ALA A 786 15.21 7.18 61.82
C ALA A 786 16.57 6.44 61.91
N ALA A 787 17.40 6.58 60.86
CA ALA A 787 18.72 6.00 60.84
C ALA A 787 19.66 6.59 61.91
N GLU A 788 19.67 7.93 62.05
CA GLU A 788 20.48 8.64 63.05
C GLU A 788 20.04 8.27 64.47
N THR A 789 18.75 8.24 64.74
CA THR A 789 18.24 7.87 66.08
C THR A 789 18.49 6.41 66.38
N ALA A 790 18.35 5.48 65.44
CA ALA A 790 18.71 4.08 65.59
C ALA A 790 20.21 3.90 65.88
N LEU A 791 21.04 4.67 65.16
CA LEU A 791 22.49 4.63 65.36
C LEU A 791 22.87 5.13 66.78
N ALA A 792 22.26 6.20 67.22
CA ALA A 792 22.46 6.76 68.58
C ALA A 792 22.02 5.79 69.69
N LEU A 793 21.04 4.94 69.44
CA LEU A 793 20.59 3.87 70.35
C LEU A 793 21.46 2.59 70.26
N GLY A 794 22.49 2.56 69.43
CA GLY A 794 23.35 1.42 69.19
C GLY A 794 22.77 0.33 68.27
N HIS A 795 21.65 0.57 67.64
CA HIS A 795 20.97 -0.33 66.70
C HIS A 795 21.56 -0.23 65.29
N SER A 796 22.86 -0.57 65.12
CA SER A 796 23.60 -0.36 63.88
C SER A 796 23.01 -1.06 62.64
N THR A 797 22.42 -2.23 62.80
CA THR A 797 21.77 -2.98 61.74
C THR A 797 20.51 -2.26 61.25
N GLU A 798 19.68 -1.74 62.14
CA GLU A 798 18.46 -1.01 61.86
C GLU A 798 18.81 0.34 61.22
N ALA A 799 19.78 1.07 61.77
CA ALA A 799 20.29 2.32 61.22
C ALA A 799 20.75 2.15 59.77
N ARG A 800 21.49 1.07 59.49
CA ARG A 800 21.91 0.75 58.13
C ARG A 800 20.74 0.45 57.19
N GLY A 801 19.70 -0.23 57.68
CA GLY A 801 18.48 -0.51 56.92
C GLY A 801 17.76 0.76 56.48
N TYR A 802 17.56 1.71 57.41
CA TYR A 802 16.92 3.02 57.07
C TYR A 802 17.79 3.86 56.13
N ALA A 803 19.09 3.94 56.39
CA ALA A 803 20.02 4.68 55.56
C ALA A 803 20.10 4.09 54.14
N HIS A 804 20.17 2.76 54.02
CA HIS A 804 20.11 2.09 52.73
C HIS A 804 18.81 2.37 51.98
N ALA A 805 17.68 2.35 52.67
CA ALA A 805 16.40 2.69 52.07
C ALA A 805 16.35 4.15 51.60
N ALA A 806 16.91 5.10 52.36
CA ALA A 806 17.04 6.49 51.94
C ALA A 806 17.88 6.62 50.67
N ARG A 807 19.03 5.92 50.64
CA ARG A 807 19.91 5.88 49.49
C ARG A 807 19.23 5.32 48.23
N VAL A 808 18.61 4.16 48.33
CA VAL A 808 17.92 3.53 47.19
C VAL A 808 16.86 4.47 46.61
N LYS A 809 16.11 5.16 47.49
CA LYS A 809 15.10 6.14 47.05
C LYS A 809 15.70 7.41 46.43
N ALA A 810 16.88 7.81 46.84
CA ALA A 810 17.60 8.97 46.32
C ALA A 810 18.41 8.65 45.05
N THR A 811 18.66 7.39 44.76
CA THR A 811 19.35 6.97 43.53
C THR A 811 18.39 6.93 42.36
N LEU A 812 18.15 8.10 41.77
CA LEU A 812 17.17 8.26 40.68
C LEU A 812 17.78 8.07 39.28
N ASP A 813 19.11 8.24 39.14
CA ASP A 813 19.83 8.09 37.87
C ASP A 813 21.26 7.54 38.12
N SER A 814 21.97 7.29 37.02
CA SER A 814 23.35 6.78 37.05
C SER A 814 24.36 7.77 37.64
N LEU A 815 24.01 9.05 37.72
CA LEU A 815 24.89 10.10 38.28
C LEU A 815 24.61 10.39 39.76
N ALA A 816 23.54 9.84 40.33
CA ALA A 816 23.14 10.09 41.72
C ALA A 816 24.23 9.70 42.74
N GLU A 817 24.93 8.61 42.51
CA GLU A 817 26.04 8.14 43.35
C GLU A 817 27.23 9.12 43.42
N THR A 818 27.33 10.08 42.49
CA THR A 818 28.42 11.07 42.45
C THR A 818 27.95 12.51 42.57
N ARG A 819 26.64 12.78 42.48
CA ARG A 819 26.14 14.15 42.43
C ARG A 819 25.01 14.44 43.42
N SER A 820 24.35 13.43 44.00
CA SER A 820 23.24 13.62 44.89
C SER A 820 23.68 13.77 46.33
N ALA A 821 23.45 14.90 46.95
CA ALA A 821 23.66 15.13 48.37
C ALA A 821 22.89 14.13 49.23
N TYR A 822 21.66 13.75 48.82
CA TYR A 822 20.83 12.78 49.50
C TYR A 822 21.44 11.36 49.53
N VAL A 823 22.00 10.94 48.36
CA VAL A 823 22.74 9.66 48.28
C VAL A 823 23.99 9.70 49.18
N GLY A 824 24.70 10.83 49.15
CA GLY A 824 25.90 11.02 49.95
C GLY A 824 25.59 11.05 51.43
N GLU A 825 24.51 11.70 51.89
CA GLU A 825 24.10 11.72 53.28
C GLU A 825 23.70 10.35 53.79
N ALA A 826 22.90 9.63 53.04
CA ALA A 826 22.51 8.25 53.36
C ALA A 826 23.73 7.33 53.44
N GLY A 827 24.65 7.42 52.49
CA GLY A 827 25.90 6.64 52.48
C GLY A 827 26.83 6.96 53.66
N LEU A 828 26.88 8.23 54.07
CA LEU A 828 27.61 8.62 55.29
C LEU A 828 27.07 7.89 56.50
N ILE A 829 25.75 7.82 56.70
CA ILE A 829 25.12 7.12 57.81
C ILE A 829 25.31 5.60 57.70
N GLU A 830 25.18 5.01 56.52
CA GLU A 830 25.51 3.62 56.29
C GLU A 830 26.98 3.30 56.74
N ALA A 831 27.90 4.15 56.36
CA ALA A 831 29.29 3.99 56.73
C ALA A 831 29.53 4.11 58.25
N ARG A 832 28.87 5.08 58.92
CA ARG A 832 28.93 5.20 60.40
C ARG A 832 28.37 3.92 61.07
N ALA A 833 27.26 3.39 60.57
CA ALA A 833 26.70 2.14 61.08
C ALA A 833 27.63 0.94 60.87
N MET A 834 28.35 0.89 59.77
CA MET A 834 29.38 -0.12 59.46
C MET A 834 30.58 0.03 60.43
N LEU A 835 31.00 1.25 60.71
CA LEU A 835 32.07 1.50 61.66
C LEU A 835 31.71 1.02 63.07
N VAL A 836 30.49 1.27 63.53
CA VAL A 836 30.00 0.78 64.85
C VAL A 836 29.99 -0.77 64.90
N SER A 837 29.68 -1.41 63.76
CA SER A 837 29.73 -2.88 63.68
C SER A 837 31.12 -3.48 63.39
N GLY A 838 32.16 -2.63 63.27
CA GLY A 838 33.53 -3.06 63.08
C GLY A 838 33.97 -3.31 61.61
N ASP A 839 33.09 -3.09 60.61
CA ASP A 839 33.39 -3.28 59.20
C ASP A 839 34.05 -2.03 58.56
N THR A 840 35.29 -1.79 58.99
CA THR A 840 36.07 -0.61 58.56
C THR A 840 36.40 -0.56 57.08
N SER A 841 36.55 -1.73 56.47
CA SER A 841 36.89 -1.81 55.04
C SER A 841 35.74 -1.35 54.17
N ARG A 842 34.52 -1.84 54.41
CA ARG A 842 33.32 -1.42 53.69
C ARG A 842 32.95 0.02 53.99
N ALA A 843 33.07 0.42 55.26
CA ALA A 843 32.81 1.79 55.68
C ALA A 843 33.69 2.80 54.92
N ARG A 844 35.00 2.50 54.78
CA ARG A 844 35.90 3.38 53.98
C ARG A 844 35.51 3.49 52.55
N ALA A 845 35.13 2.38 51.91
CA ALA A 845 34.68 2.40 50.52
C ALA A 845 33.38 3.23 50.33
N GLU A 846 32.46 3.12 51.31
CA GLU A 846 31.21 3.87 51.30
C GLU A 846 31.45 5.36 51.55
N LEU A 847 32.30 5.74 52.51
CA LEU A 847 32.69 7.12 52.78
C LEU A 847 33.32 7.76 51.56
N ALA A 848 34.16 7.03 50.81
CA ALA A 848 34.80 7.58 49.62
C ALA A 848 33.75 7.98 48.54
N ARG A 849 32.68 7.18 48.38
CA ARG A 849 31.55 7.51 47.51
C ARG A 849 30.74 8.66 48.06
N SER A 850 30.40 8.62 49.34
CA SER A 850 29.59 9.66 50.01
C SER A 850 30.24 11.02 49.97
N VAL A 851 31.56 11.12 50.15
CA VAL A 851 32.33 12.39 50.03
C VAL A 851 32.13 13.01 48.63
N VAL A 852 32.25 12.18 47.57
CA VAL A 852 32.09 12.69 46.18
C VAL A 852 30.66 13.19 45.96
N ALA A 853 29.67 12.42 46.35
CA ALA A 853 28.24 12.76 46.19
C ALA A 853 27.87 14.03 46.99
N LEU A 854 28.28 14.11 48.28
CA LEU A 854 28.04 15.30 49.13
C LEU A 854 28.73 16.53 48.58
N ARG A 855 30.00 16.44 48.18
CA ARG A 855 30.74 17.58 47.68
C ARG A 855 30.11 18.19 46.40
N ASN A 856 29.64 17.32 45.52
CA ASN A 856 29.04 17.76 44.29
C ASN A 856 27.55 18.18 44.45
N GLY A 857 26.81 17.58 45.39
CA GLY A 857 25.42 17.86 45.59
C GLY A 857 25.12 18.96 46.60
N ALA A 858 25.87 19.03 47.71
CA ALA A 858 25.74 20.00 48.79
C ALA A 858 26.94 20.95 48.95
N GLY A 859 27.97 20.78 48.16
CA GLY A 859 29.19 21.60 48.29
C GLY A 859 30.18 21.09 49.33
N GLY A 860 31.44 21.65 49.25
CA GLY A 860 32.56 21.24 50.11
C GLY A 860 32.43 21.72 51.53
N GLU A 861 31.79 22.86 51.74
CA GLU A 861 31.62 23.53 53.04
C GLU A 861 30.46 22.95 53.87
N HIS A 862 29.59 22.12 53.27
CA HIS A 862 28.44 21.57 53.93
C HIS A 862 28.88 20.65 55.12
N PRO A 863 28.21 20.73 56.29
CA PRO A 863 28.61 19.98 57.50
C PRO A 863 28.75 18.48 57.28
N ARG A 864 27.86 17.87 56.50
CA ARG A 864 27.92 16.43 56.19
C ARG A 864 29.10 16.10 55.26
N THR A 865 29.50 16.98 54.38
CA THR A 865 30.72 16.80 53.57
C THR A 865 31.97 16.77 54.43
N ARG A 866 32.09 17.76 55.34
CA ARG A 866 33.20 17.87 56.28
C ARG A 866 33.22 16.68 57.25
N GLU A 867 32.07 16.20 57.72
CA GLU A 867 31.96 14.99 58.58
C GLU A 867 32.49 13.75 57.86
N ALA A 868 32.01 13.55 56.61
CA ALA A 868 32.43 12.39 55.79
C ALA A 868 33.96 12.41 55.51
N GLU A 869 34.49 13.58 55.19
CA GLU A 869 35.94 13.80 54.92
C GLU A 869 36.79 13.56 56.20
N GLY A 870 36.31 14.09 57.33
CA GLY A 870 36.92 13.85 58.60
C GLY A 870 36.98 12.36 58.99
N LEU A 871 35.84 11.65 58.84
CA LEU A 871 35.78 10.20 59.07
C LEU A 871 36.71 9.46 58.10
N MET A 872 36.75 9.83 56.83
CA MET A 872 37.64 9.18 55.89
C MET A 872 39.13 9.43 56.20
N GLY A 873 39.46 10.59 56.69
CA GLY A 873 40.82 10.92 57.16
C GLY A 873 41.28 10.03 58.32
N THR A 874 40.39 9.77 59.30
CA THR A 874 40.71 8.92 60.45
C THR A 874 40.90 7.45 60.10
N LEU A 875 40.31 6.96 59.02
CA LEU A 875 40.43 5.62 58.47
C LEU A 875 41.65 5.43 57.54
N SER A 876 42.52 6.45 57.44
CA SER A 876 43.79 6.36 56.72
C SER A 876 44.72 5.29 57.37
N PRO A 877 45.51 4.51 56.58
CA PRO A 877 46.37 3.45 57.09
C PRO A 877 47.31 3.87 58.19
N ARG A 878 47.62 5.15 58.36
CA ARG A 878 48.49 5.67 59.39
C ARG A 878 47.80 5.83 60.75
N HIS A 879 46.46 5.75 60.86
CA HIS A 879 45.73 6.01 62.12
C HIS A 879 44.88 4.86 62.64
N LEU A 880 44.83 3.72 61.97
CA LEU A 880 43.97 2.57 62.33
C LEU A 880 44.18 1.99 63.71
N ILE A 881 45.40 2.14 64.35
CA ILE A 881 45.71 1.57 65.63
C ILE A 881 45.16 2.42 66.78
N SER A 882 45.02 3.71 66.65
CA SER A 882 44.50 4.57 67.73
C SER A 882 42.95 4.71 67.69
N HIS A 883 42.32 4.39 66.58
CA HIS A 883 40.85 4.67 66.38
C HIS A 883 39.92 3.64 67.01
N GLN A 884 40.32 2.37 67.16
CA GLN A 884 39.51 1.36 67.85
C GLN A 884 39.27 1.74 69.32
N ARG A 885 40.23 2.43 69.94
CA ARG A 885 40.09 2.93 71.37
C ARG A 885 39.19 4.16 71.44
N MET A 886 39.15 5.05 70.38
CA MET A 886 38.40 6.27 70.40
C MET A 886 36.95 6.05 70.09
N LEU A 887 36.59 5.12 69.18
CA LEU A 887 35.22 4.73 68.90
C LEU A 887 34.50 4.07 70.10
N GLN A 888 35.20 3.30 70.89
CA GLN A 888 34.66 2.78 72.16
C GLN A 888 34.45 3.85 73.25
N GLN A 889 35.17 4.96 73.20
CA GLN A 889 34.94 6.14 74.06
C GLN A 889 33.82 7.05 73.54
N GLN A 890 33.71 7.25 72.23
CA GLN A 890 32.63 8.10 71.60
C GLN A 890 31.26 7.46 71.70
N SER A 891 31.14 6.15 71.69
CA SER A 891 29.86 5.47 71.97
C SER A 891 29.32 5.74 73.41
N ARG A 892 30.21 6.20 74.30
CA ARG A 892 29.82 6.61 75.69
C ARG A 892 29.58 8.11 75.85
N LEU A 893 29.85 8.93 74.79
CA LEU A 893 29.70 10.37 74.81
C LEU A 893 28.68 10.91 73.72
N ALA A 894 27.67 10.10 73.42
CA ALA A 894 26.75 10.28 72.35
C ALA A 894 25.84 11.52 72.36
N PRO A 895 25.73 12.43 73.34
CA PRO A 895 24.83 13.55 73.22
C PRO A 895 25.31 14.72 72.30
N VAL A 896 26.59 14.74 71.89
CA VAL A 896 27.17 15.95 71.28
C VAL A 896 27.22 15.91 69.74
N ALA A 897 27.14 14.69 69.14
CA ALA A 897 27.34 14.53 67.70
C ALA A 897 26.08 14.63 66.84
N LEU A 898 24.91 14.93 67.38
CA LEU A 898 23.63 15.04 66.64
C LEU A 898 23.38 16.39 66.00
N HIS A 899 24.37 17.30 65.91
CA HIS A 899 24.21 18.62 65.30
C HIS A 899 23.96 18.55 63.81
N GLY A 900 24.27 17.45 63.10
CA GLY A 900 24.11 17.31 61.72
C GLY A 900 22.77 16.74 61.24
N ALA A 901 21.90 16.13 62.04
CA ALA A 901 20.62 15.53 61.64
C ALA A 901 19.40 16.47 61.78
N LEU A 902 19.62 17.63 62.39
CA LEU A 902 18.58 18.63 62.56
C LEU A 902 18.83 19.79 61.57
#